data_4c94af18db7a3a6e40902626ee7e5a5b
#
_entry.id   4c94af18db7a3a6e40902626ee7e5a5b
#
_cell.length_a   1.000
_cell.length_b   1.000
_cell.length_c   1.000
_cell.angle_alpha   90.00
_cell.angle_beta   90.00
_cell.angle_gamma   90.00
#
_symmetry.space_group_name_H-M   'P 1'
#
loop_
_entity.id
_entity.type
_entity.pdbx_description
1 polymer ?
#
loop_
_entity_poly.entity_id
_entity_poly.type
_entity_poly.pdbx_seq_one_letter_code
_entity_poly.pdbx_strand_id
1 'polypeptide(L)'
;MSLKVVISHKTHYKYDRAISLSPHIIRLRPAPHSRTPIEAYSLKIKPDGHFLNWQQDPFGNYQARIVFPEKTKEFFIDVEIIADLITLNPFDFFVEESAINYPFEYKKDLKKELKPYLKINEKGKLLKEFVKSIDKKEKPIIDFLVEVNQKINQYVNYTVRLEAGVQTCKTTLEKELGSCRDSAWLLVQTLRHLGLAARFVSGYLVQLTADVKSLDGPSGPEADFTDLHAWTEVYIPGAGWVGLDSTSGLFAGEGHIPLACTPHYNSAHAIEGFSDKCETEFEFENKVTRIFESPRVTKPYKEEQWDAIYKLGFKVDEDLEKNDVRLTMGGEPTFVSIDDMESAQWNSEADGEHKRELATKLARRLLETTTTGGLLHHAQGKWYPGEPLPRWQTTIFWRKDKKPIWENPALLANKNDVFDYTTADAKNFLSTLALVLGVSDENISPAFEDPIYYIMKEAELPIDIDPLKYDLKDPLERKTIAEKLTKGLNNEVGYVLPLNFGVTKWISSKWEFRRNHLFLSAGNSPLGLRLPLESLIVKPPVEIEKSFETDLFAFAPELGDYIKDVKKRAKKLSSKTTTKFNSNTFVRTAITSEIRDSKLCIFLPPIEDTEVFLDLIASIEQTATILNLAVIIEGYEPPHDLRTDRIKVTPDPGVIEVNIQPASSWKELSDNLLDLYEDARLCRLGTEKFMIDGRHTGTGGGNHVTIGAMKPSDSPLLRNPQLLRSLITF
;
A
#
# COMPACT_ATOMS: atom_id res chain seq x y z
N MET A 1 -2.37 3.07 -15.70
CA MET A 1 -1.04 3.06 -16.37
C MET A 1 -1.26 2.96 -17.85
N SER A 2 -0.48 3.65 -18.66
CA SER A 2 -0.51 3.52 -20.10
C SER A 2 0.63 2.59 -20.51
N LEU A 3 0.30 1.51 -21.19
CA LEU A 3 1.26 0.57 -21.77
C LEU A 3 0.98 0.47 -23.26
N LYS A 4 1.83 1.10 -24.08
CA LYS A 4 1.65 1.11 -25.52
C LYS A 4 2.46 0.02 -26.18
N VAL A 5 1.79 -0.71 -27.05
CA VAL A 5 2.39 -1.80 -27.80
C VAL A 5 2.21 -1.60 -29.31
N VAL A 6 3.19 -2.08 -30.07
CA VAL A 6 3.05 -2.32 -31.51
C VAL A 6 2.71 -3.79 -31.72
N ILE A 7 1.59 -4.05 -32.37
CA ILE A 7 1.23 -5.36 -32.89
C ILE A 7 1.62 -5.39 -34.36
N SER A 8 2.49 -6.28 -34.75
CA SER A 8 2.89 -6.52 -36.13
C SER A 8 2.36 -7.88 -36.57
N HIS A 9 1.54 -7.90 -37.61
CA HIS A 9 0.98 -9.10 -38.22
C HIS A 9 1.40 -9.15 -39.68
N LYS A 10 2.09 -10.22 -40.06
CA LYS A 10 2.50 -10.47 -41.43
C LYS A 10 1.93 -11.81 -41.89
N THR A 11 1.39 -11.80 -43.11
CA THR A 11 0.92 -13.01 -43.77
C THR A 11 1.46 -13.01 -45.22
N HIS A 12 2.08 -14.10 -45.60
CA HIS A 12 2.69 -14.22 -46.91
C HIS A 12 2.28 -15.54 -47.58
N TYR A 13 1.67 -15.39 -48.75
CA TYR A 13 1.37 -16.51 -49.66
C TYR A 13 2.32 -16.40 -50.84
N LYS A 14 3.11 -17.43 -51.10
CA LYS A 14 3.98 -17.58 -52.27
C LYS A 14 3.42 -18.69 -53.15
N TYR A 15 3.35 -18.40 -54.44
CA TYR A 15 2.75 -19.28 -55.41
C TYR A 15 3.82 -19.83 -56.37
N ASP A 16 3.72 -21.11 -56.75
CA ASP A 16 4.63 -21.80 -57.67
C ASP A 16 4.69 -21.12 -59.04
N ARG A 17 3.64 -20.41 -59.46
CA ARG A 17 3.51 -19.68 -60.70
C ARG A 17 2.69 -18.41 -60.56
N ALA A 18 2.68 -17.58 -61.60
CA ALA A 18 1.82 -16.41 -61.66
C ALA A 18 0.33 -16.80 -61.81
N ILE A 19 -0.48 -16.44 -60.84
CA ILE A 19 -1.90 -16.76 -60.72
C ILE A 19 -2.78 -15.54 -60.66
N SER A 20 -4.05 -15.66 -60.98
CA SER A 20 -5.05 -14.62 -60.75
C SER A 20 -5.61 -14.76 -59.36
N LEU A 21 -5.76 -13.63 -58.65
CA LEU A 21 -6.43 -13.52 -57.36
C LEU A 21 -7.85 -12.95 -57.58
N SER A 22 -8.85 -13.59 -57.00
CA SER A 22 -10.19 -12.99 -56.93
C SER A 22 -10.18 -11.72 -56.09
N PRO A 23 -11.25 -10.91 -56.11
CA PRO A 23 -11.36 -9.86 -55.09
C PRO A 23 -11.22 -10.44 -53.68
N HIS A 24 -10.30 -9.90 -52.87
CA HIS A 24 -10.06 -10.28 -51.49
C HIS A 24 -10.72 -9.30 -50.52
N ILE A 25 -11.12 -9.81 -49.40
CA ILE A 25 -11.63 -9.02 -48.28
C ILE A 25 -10.72 -9.27 -47.06
N ILE A 26 -10.19 -8.19 -46.48
CA ILE A 26 -9.32 -8.23 -45.32
C ILE A 26 -10.03 -7.52 -44.14
N ARG A 27 -10.16 -8.22 -43.00
CA ARG A 27 -10.74 -7.71 -41.76
C ARG A 27 -9.70 -7.75 -40.66
N LEU A 28 -8.61 -6.96 -40.82
CA LEU A 28 -7.49 -6.87 -39.88
C LEU A 28 -7.36 -5.50 -39.26
N ARG A 29 -8.38 -4.63 -39.44
CA ARG A 29 -8.47 -3.33 -38.78
C ARG A 29 -9.33 -3.44 -37.54
N PRO A 30 -8.86 -2.98 -36.36
CA PRO A 30 -9.66 -2.99 -35.12
C PRO A 30 -11.05 -2.40 -35.29
N ALA A 31 -12.04 -3.06 -34.73
CA ALA A 31 -13.44 -2.64 -34.80
C ALA A 31 -13.64 -1.28 -34.10
N PRO A 32 -14.59 -0.43 -34.57
CA PRO A 32 -14.78 0.92 -34.02
C PRO A 32 -15.14 0.94 -32.52
N HIS A 33 -15.66 -0.17 -31.99
CA HIS A 33 -16.08 -0.32 -30.60
C HIS A 33 -15.01 -1.05 -29.76
N SER A 34 -13.79 -1.16 -30.23
CA SER A 34 -12.69 -1.69 -29.39
C SER A 34 -12.59 -0.90 -28.09
N ARG A 35 -12.58 -1.59 -26.97
CA ARG A 35 -12.41 -0.97 -25.63
C ARG A 35 -10.97 -0.50 -25.43
N THR A 36 -10.03 -1.18 -26.07
CA THR A 36 -8.61 -0.79 -26.09
C THR A 36 -8.41 0.32 -27.10
N PRO A 37 -7.91 1.52 -26.71
CA PRO A 37 -7.64 2.62 -27.61
C PRO A 37 -6.60 2.23 -28.67
N ILE A 38 -6.92 2.54 -29.94
CA ILE A 38 -6.02 2.33 -31.08
C ILE A 38 -5.50 3.68 -31.54
N GLU A 39 -4.20 3.92 -31.37
CA GLU A 39 -3.57 5.19 -31.71
C GLU A 39 -3.18 5.28 -33.20
N ALA A 40 -2.77 4.14 -33.76
CA ALA A 40 -2.40 4.08 -35.17
C ALA A 40 -2.71 2.72 -35.77
N TYR A 41 -2.96 2.72 -37.09
CA TYR A 41 -3.18 1.52 -37.88
C TYR A 41 -2.57 1.70 -39.26
N SER A 42 -1.83 0.70 -39.75
CA SER A 42 -1.36 0.66 -41.14
C SER A 42 -1.64 -0.70 -41.76
N LEU A 43 -1.91 -0.69 -43.06
CA LEU A 43 -2.07 -1.90 -43.88
C LEU A 43 -1.24 -1.72 -45.16
N LYS A 44 -0.28 -2.60 -45.36
CA LYS A 44 0.53 -2.66 -46.57
C LYS A 44 0.25 -3.99 -47.28
N ILE A 45 0.11 -3.95 -48.59
CA ILE A 45 -0.25 -5.11 -49.40
C ILE A 45 0.66 -5.18 -50.60
N LYS A 46 1.09 -6.40 -50.93
CA LYS A 46 1.74 -6.70 -52.21
C LYS A 46 0.98 -7.80 -52.97
N PRO A 47 0.97 -7.82 -54.31
CA PRO A 47 1.73 -6.94 -55.21
C PRO A 47 1.20 -5.51 -55.21
N ASP A 48 2.10 -4.57 -55.55
CA ASP A 48 1.72 -3.18 -55.82
C ASP A 48 0.80 -3.10 -57.04
N GLY A 49 0.07 -1.99 -57.20
CA GLY A 49 -0.86 -1.80 -58.33
C GLY A 49 -2.26 -2.39 -58.09
N HIS A 50 -2.57 -2.87 -56.88
CA HIS A 50 -3.91 -3.28 -56.51
C HIS A 50 -4.84 -2.08 -56.27
N PHE A 51 -6.15 -2.31 -56.40
CA PHE A 51 -7.19 -1.34 -55.99
C PHE A 51 -7.68 -1.72 -54.62
N LEU A 52 -7.68 -0.78 -53.69
CA LEU A 52 -8.14 -0.97 -52.31
C LEU A 52 -9.31 -0.03 -52.00
N ASN A 53 -10.41 -0.58 -51.47
CA ASN A 53 -11.56 0.18 -51.04
C ASN A 53 -11.96 -0.23 -49.61
N TRP A 54 -11.95 0.74 -48.69
CA TRP A 54 -12.44 0.54 -47.33
C TRP A 54 -13.96 0.60 -47.27
N GLN A 55 -14.56 -0.36 -46.61
CA GLN A 55 -16.00 -0.51 -46.42
C GLN A 55 -16.31 -0.89 -44.97
N GLN A 56 -17.55 -0.72 -44.56
CA GLN A 56 -18.12 -1.39 -43.40
C GLN A 56 -19.01 -2.54 -43.87
N ASP A 57 -18.96 -3.65 -43.12
CA ASP A 57 -19.90 -4.74 -43.31
C ASP A 57 -21.27 -4.41 -42.69
N PRO A 58 -22.32 -5.24 -42.88
CA PRO A 58 -23.64 -5.00 -42.26
C PRO A 58 -23.64 -4.99 -40.73
N PHE A 59 -22.56 -5.40 -40.10
CA PHE A 59 -22.41 -5.48 -38.63
C PHE A 59 -21.54 -4.35 -38.06
N GLY A 60 -21.06 -3.44 -38.94
CA GLY A 60 -20.26 -2.27 -38.56
C GLY A 60 -18.74 -2.53 -38.50
N ASN A 61 -18.25 -3.71 -38.85
CA ASN A 61 -16.83 -3.99 -38.89
C ASN A 61 -16.15 -3.36 -40.10
N TYR A 62 -14.90 -2.95 -39.93
CA TYR A 62 -14.09 -2.50 -41.07
C TYR A 62 -13.64 -3.66 -41.95
N GLN A 63 -13.75 -3.50 -43.27
CA GLN A 63 -13.20 -4.43 -44.26
C GLN A 63 -12.53 -3.68 -45.41
N ALA A 64 -11.35 -4.13 -45.78
CA ALA A 64 -10.66 -3.67 -47.01
C ALA A 64 -11.01 -4.63 -48.14
N ARG A 65 -11.66 -4.14 -49.20
CA ARG A 65 -11.87 -4.89 -50.41
C ARG A 65 -10.76 -4.57 -51.37
N ILE A 66 -10.06 -5.61 -51.86
CA ILE A 66 -8.88 -5.50 -52.69
C ILE A 66 -9.11 -6.22 -54.01
N VAL A 67 -8.74 -5.60 -55.10
CA VAL A 67 -8.80 -6.19 -56.44
C VAL A 67 -7.41 -6.13 -57.10
N PHE A 68 -6.96 -7.27 -57.57
CA PHE A 68 -5.67 -7.42 -58.23
C PHE A 68 -5.90 -7.50 -59.76
N PRO A 69 -5.49 -6.50 -60.56
CA PRO A 69 -5.73 -6.50 -62.00
C PRO A 69 -4.77 -7.44 -62.75
N GLU A 70 -3.61 -7.74 -62.15
CA GLU A 70 -2.57 -8.56 -62.79
C GLU A 70 -2.33 -9.88 -62.06
N LYS A 71 -1.76 -10.86 -62.80
CA LYS A 71 -1.32 -12.10 -62.17
C LYS A 71 -0.10 -11.90 -61.30
N THR A 72 -0.05 -12.61 -60.19
CA THR A 72 1.04 -12.46 -59.22
C THR A 72 1.59 -13.83 -58.75
N LYS A 73 2.84 -13.83 -58.31
CA LYS A 73 3.49 -14.98 -57.65
C LYS A 73 3.47 -14.89 -56.13
N GLU A 74 3.00 -13.77 -55.55
CA GLU A 74 2.92 -13.59 -54.12
C GLU A 74 1.69 -12.77 -53.75
N PHE A 75 1.21 -13.00 -52.54
CA PHE A 75 0.25 -12.13 -51.84
C PHE A 75 0.77 -11.91 -50.42
N PHE A 76 1.14 -10.67 -50.11
CA PHE A 76 1.71 -10.30 -48.84
C PHE A 76 0.86 -9.23 -48.17
N ILE A 77 0.59 -9.42 -46.89
CA ILE A 77 -0.15 -8.51 -46.05
C ILE A 77 0.73 -8.17 -44.84
N ASP A 78 0.89 -6.90 -44.55
CA ASP A 78 1.62 -6.38 -43.40
C ASP A 78 0.73 -5.38 -42.67
N VAL A 79 0.38 -5.68 -41.42
CA VAL A 79 -0.46 -4.86 -40.54
C VAL A 79 0.36 -4.44 -39.35
N GLU A 80 0.35 -3.15 -39.05
CA GLU A 80 0.88 -2.60 -37.82
C GLU A 80 -0.19 -1.83 -37.07
N ILE A 81 -0.31 -2.09 -35.77
CA ILE A 81 -1.29 -1.45 -34.88
C ILE A 81 -0.56 -0.91 -33.67
N ILE A 82 -0.76 0.36 -33.32
CA ILE A 82 -0.34 0.90 -32.03
C ILE A 82 -1.58 0.93 -31.12
N ALA A 83 -1.53 0.15 -30.06
CA ALA A 83 -2.59 0.04 -29.06
C ALA A 83 -2.11 0.50 -27.68
N ASP A 84 -2.97 1.20 -26.97
CA ASP A 84 -2.76 1.57 -25.56
C ASP A 84 -3.51 0.58 -24.68
N LEU A 85 -2.76 -0.36 -24.07
CA LEU A 85 -3.32 -1.38 -23.19
C LEU A 85 -3.60 -0.77 -21.81
N ILE A 86 -4.73 -0.09 -21.70
CA ILE A 86 -5.26 0.41 -20.44
C ILE A 86 -5.93 -0.76 -19.75
N THR A 87 -5.51 -1.05 -18.51
CA THR A 87 -6.13 -2.12 -17.71
C THR A 87 -7.64 -1.89 -17.62
N LEU A 88 -8.41 -2.83 -18.12
CA LEU A 88 -9.86 -2.79 -18.13
C LEU A 88 -10.42 -3.82 -17.13
N ASN A 89 -11.21 -3.36 -16.18
CA ASN A 89 -12.03 -4.28 -15.40
C ASN A 89 -13.13 -4.87 -16.30
N PRO A 90 -13.13 -6.18 -16.62
CA PRO A 90 -14.12 -6.77 -17.50
C PRO A 90 -15.53 -6.76 -16.90
N PHE A 91 -15.67 -6.52 -15.60
CA PHE A 91 -16.94 -6.42 -14.86
C PHE A 91 -17.42 -4.98 -14.65
N ASP A 92 -16.69 -3.97 -15.17
CA ASP A 92 -17.09 -2.56 -15.05
C ASP A 92 -18.17 -2.19 -16.07
N PHE A 93 -19.39 -2.61 -15.76
CA PHE A 93 -20.60 -2.27 -16.52
C PHE A 93 -21.84 -2.32 -15.62
N PHE A 94 -22.88 -1.58 -16.02
CA PHE A 94 -24.17 -1.61 -15.34
C PHE A 94 -25.12 -2.57 -16.04
N VAL A 95 -25.94 -3.30 -15.27
CA VAL A 95 -26.97 -4.19 -15.78
C VAL A 95 -28.33 -3.57 -15.49
N GLU A 96 -29.26 -3.55 -16.48
CA GLU A 96 -30.63 -3.15 -16.23
C GLU A 96 -31.29 -4.10 -15.21
N GLU A 97 -32.19 -3.58 -14.35
CA GLU A 97 -32.91 -4.36 -13.33
C GLU A 97 -33.58 -5.63 -13.93
N SER A 98 -34.11 -5.51 -15.14
CA SER A 98 -34.75 -6.61 -15.85
C SER A 98 -33.82 -7.77 -16.24
N ALA A 99 -32.51 -7.59 -16.16
CA ALA A 99 -31.49 -8.55 -16.57
C ALA A 99 -30.47 -8.89 -15.49
N ILE A 100 -30.67 -8.41 -14.24
CA ILE A 100 -29.76 -8.69 -13.11
C ILE A 100 -29.61 -10.20 -12.88
N ASN A 101 -30.71 -10.95 -13.00
CA ASN A 101 -30.71 -12.39 -12.82
C ASN A 101 -30.95 -13.14 -14.14
N TYR A 102 -30.33 -14.29 -14.30
CA TYR A 102 -30.71 -15.28 -15.29
C TYR A 102 -31.75 -16.23 -14.67
N PRO A 103 -32.84 -16.65 -15.42
CA PRO A 103 -33.19 -16.25 -16.78
C PRO A 103 -33.91 -14.90 -16.85
N PHE A 104 -33.67 -14.16 -17.94
CA PHE A 104 -34.39 -12.94 -18.27
C PHE A 104 -34.89 -12.96 -19.72
N GLU A 105 -35.81 -12.06 -20.07
CA GLU A 105 -36.30 -11.90 -21.44
C GLU A 105 -35.96 -10.49 -21.97
N TYR A 106 -35.45 -10.44 -23.21
CA TYR A 106 -35.27 -9.16 -23.90
C TYR A 106 -36.59 -8.46 -24.19
N LYS A 107 -36.65 -7.15 -23.99
CA LYS A 107 -37.79 -6.30 -24.40
C LYS A 107 -38.08 -6.51 -25.88
N LYS A 108 -39.37 -6.46 -26.27
CA LYS A 108 -39.85 -6.83 -27.60
C LYS A 108 -39.12 -6.16 -28.78
N ASP A 109 -38.81 -4.88 -28.66
CA ASP A 109 -38.14 -4.12 -29.73
C ASP A 109 -36.65 -4.48 -29.79
N LEU A 110 -35.94 -4.56 -28.65
CA LEU A 110 -34.56 -5.03 -28.56
C LEU A 110 -34.41 -6.48 -29.11
N LYS A 111 -35.41 -7.35 -28.82
CA LYS A 111 -35.38 -8.73 -29.32
C LYS A 111 -35.47 -8.82 -30.85
N LYS A 112 -36.18 -7.83 -31.50
CA LYS A 112 -36.24 -7.73 -32.98
C LYS A 112 -34.86 -7.37 -33.56
N GLU A 113 -34.17 -6.41 -32.95
CA GLU A 113 -32.81 -5.99 -33.37
C GLU A 113 -31.76 -7.11 -33.15
N LEU A 114 -31.87 -7.82 -32.04
CA LEU A 114 -31.01 -8.93 -31.71
C LEU A 114 -31.32 -10.26 -32.44
N LYS A 115 -32.35 -10.28 -33.33
CA LYS A 115 -32.80 -11.49 -34.02
C LYS A 115 -31.69 -12.30 -34.70
N PRO A 116 -30.70 -11.70 -35.42
CA PRO A 116 -29.60 -12.46 -36.03
C PRO A 116 -28.72 -13.19 -34.99
N TYR A 117 -28.56 -12.60 -33.82
CA TYR A 117 -27.72 -13.06 -32.70
C TYR A 117 -28.43 -14.06 -31.78
N LEU A 118 -29.74 -14.21 -31.91
CA LEU A 118 -30.57 -15.23 -31.24
C LEU A 118 -30.81 -16.46 -32.11
N LYS A 119 -30.41 -16.40 -33.39
CA LYS A 119 -30.65 -17.49 -34.33
C LYS A 119 -29.79 -18.72 -33.98
N ILE A 120 -30.44 -19.83 -33.66
CA ILE A 120 -29.83 -21.12 -33.44
C ILE A 120 -29.47 -21.73 -34.78
N ASN A 121 -28.19 -21.93 -35.07
CA ASN A 121 -27.69 -22.47 -36.31
C ASN A 121 -27.48 -23.99 -36.20
N GLU A 122 -27.16 -24.54 -35.04
CA GLU A 122 -26.93 -25.95 -34.79
C GLU A 122 -27.90 -26.51 -33.74
N LYS A 123 -28.47 -27.68 -34.00
CA LYS A 123 -29.55 -28.30 -33.20
C LYS A 123 -29.28 -29.79 -32.88
N GLY A 124 -28.02 -30.21 -32.90
CA GLY A 124 -27.62 -31.60 -32.66
C GLY A 124 -28.01 -32.14 -31.28
N LYS A 125 -28.15 -33.46 -31.15
CA LYS A 125 -28.53 -34.12 -29.88
C LYS A 125 -27.51 -33.83 -28.78
N LEU A 126 -26.21 -33.98 -29.05
CA LEU A 126 -25.13 -33.74 -28.09
C LEU A 126 -25.13 -32.29 -27.56
N LEU A 127 -25.30 -31.31 -28.45
CA LEU A 127 -25.40 -29.92 -28.02
C LEU A 127 -26.61 -29.68 -27.10
N LYS A 128 -27.75 -30.27 -27.39
CA LYS A 128 -28.93 -30.19 -26.53
C LYS A 128 -28.71 -30.84 -25.16
N GLU A 129 -28.02 -31.96 -25.12
CA GLU A 129 -27.65 -32.66 -23.88
C GLU A 129 -26.66 -31.80 -23.08
N PHE A 130 -25.66 -31.24 -23.72
CA PHE A 130 -24.71 -30.29 -23.09
C PHE A 130 -25.44 -29.06 -22.50
N VAL A 131 -26.34 -28.44 -23.26
CA VAL A 131 -27.15 -27.29 -22.77
C VAL A 131 -28.07 -27.69 -21.61
N LYS A 132 -28.60 -28.94 -21.61
CA LYS A 132 -29.39 -29.44 -20.47
C LYS A 132 -28.58 -29.66 -19.21
N SER A 133 -27.29 -29.91 -19.31
CA SER A 133 -26.40 -30.11 -18.15
C SER A 133 -25.98 -28.80 -17.47
N ILE A 134 -26.36 -27.63 -18.02
CA ILE A 134 -26.11 -26.31 -17.43
C ILE A 134 -27.23 -26.03 -16.42
N ASP A 135 -26.85 -25.61 -15.22
CA ASP A 135 -27.81 -25.20 -14.19
C ASP A 135 -28.53 -23.90 -14.62
N LYS A 136 -29.86 -23.95 -14.68
CA LYS A 136 -30.72 -22.85 -15.13
C LYS A 136 -31.53 -22.21 -14.00
N LYS A 137 -31.16 -22.51 -12.74
CA LYS A 137 -31.77 -21.85 -11.60
C LYS A 137 -31.49 -20.36 -11.63
N GLU A 138 -32.39 -19.60 -11.04
CA GLU A 138 -32.22 -18.16 -10.91
C GLU A 138 -30.95 -17.84 -10.11
N LYS A 139 -30.10 -17.02 -10.71
CA LYS A 139 -28.85 -16.52 -10.13
C LYS A 139 -28.40 -15.23 -10.84
N PRO A 140 -27.48 -14.43 -10.27
CA PRO A 140 -26.93 -13.26 -10.93
C PRO A 140 -26.42 -13.58 -12.32
N ILE A 141 -26.71 -12.71 -13.30
CA ILE A 141 -26.35 -12.97 -14.71
C ILE A 141 -24.83 -13.12 -14.90
N ILE A 142 -24.04 -12.36 -14.16
CA ILE A 142 -22.58 -12.43 -14.23
C ILE A 142 -22.09 -13.83 -13.80
N ASP A 143 -22.57 -14.32 -12.65
CA ASP A 143 -22.18 -15.64 -12.13
C ASP A 143 -22.60 -16.75 -13.11
N PHE A 144 -23.80 -16.62 -13.71
CA PHE A 144 -24.28 -17.54 -14.73
C PHE A 144 -23.37 -17.57 -15.96
N LEU A 145 -22.92 -16.41 -16.45
CA LEU A 145 -22.01 -16.32 -17.59
C LEU A 145 -20.61 -16.88 -17.29
N VAL A 146 -20.10 -16.62 -16.08
CA VAL A 146 -18.83 -17.21 -15.61
C VAL A 146 -18.93 -18.72 -15.60
N GLU A 147 -19.98 -19.29 -15.01
CA GLU A 147 -20.18 -20.76 -14.95
C GLU A 147 -20.29 -21.39 -16.34
N VAL A 148 -21.03 -20.78 -17.26
CA VAL A 148 -21.19 -21.29 -18.63
C VAL A 148 -19.85 -21.27 -19.39
N ASN A 149 -19.10 -20.16 -19.26
CA ASN A 149 -17.79 -19.99 -19.90
C ASN A 149 -16.77 -21.00 -19.36
N GLN A 150 -16.66 -21.11 -18.04
CA GLN A 150 -15.77 -22.08 -17.39
C GLN A 150 -16.15 -23.53 -17.71
N LYS A 151 -17.44 -23.84 -17.81
CA LYS A 151 -17.88 -25.20 -18.18
C LYS A 151 -17.41 -25.60 -19.58
N ILE A 152 -17.41 -24.67 -20.53
CA ILE A 152 -16.88 -24.96 -21.89
C ILE A 152 -15.36 -25.05 -21.85
N ASN A 153 -14.68 -24.18 -21.14
CA ASN A 153 -13.24 -24.21 -20.94
C ASN A 153 -12.77 -25.56 -20.35
N GLN A 154 -13.47 -26.06 -19.33
CA GLN A 154 -13.16 -27.34 -18.71
C GLN A 154 -13.51 -28.58 -19.60
N TYR A 155 -14.50 -28.43 -20.50
CA TYR A 155 -14.95 -29.52 -21.34
C TYR A 155 -14.12 -29.69 -22.61
N VAL A 156 -13.64 -28.59 -23.21
CA VAL A 156 -12.92 -28.57 -24.48
C VAL A 156 -11.44 -28.32 -24.24
N ASN A 157 -10.63 -29.35 -24.47
CA ASN A 157 -9.17 -29.22 -24.43
C ASN A 157 -8.69 -28.34 -25.60
N TYR A 158 -7.84 -27.35 -25.30
CA TYR A 158 -7.33 -26.47 -26.35
C TYR A 158 -6.27 -27.12 -27.22
N THR A 159 -6.36 -26.89 -28.53
CA THR A 159 -5.34 -27.27 -29.51
C THR A 159 -5.20 -26.24 -30.61
N VAL A 160 -3.98 -26.02 -31.08
CA VAL A 160 -3.74 -25.20 -32.27
C VAL A 160 -4.17 -26.02 -33.50
N ARG A 161 -5.10 -25.45 -34.28
CA ARG A 161 -5.63 -26.10 -35.47
C ARG A 161 -5.46 -25.17 -36.69
N LEU A 162 -4.61 -25.59 -37.62
CA LEU A 162 -4.31 -24.83 -38.83
C LEU A 162 -5.29 -25.07 -39.99
N GLU A 163 -6.12 -26.13 -39.90
CA GLU A 163 -7.13 -26.40 -40.91
C GLU A 163 -8.16 -25.27 -41.02
N ALA A 164 -8.56 -24.96 -42.23
CA ALA A 164 -9.53 -23.91 -42.50
C ALA A 164 -10.91 -24.22 -41.89
N GLY A 165 -11.62 -23.14 -41.52
CA GLY A 165 -13.00 -23.20 -41.01
C GLY A 165 -13.11 -23.48 -39.50
N VAL A 166 -14.33 -23.72 -39.05
CA VAL A 166 -14.70 -23.96 -37.65
C VAL A 166 -15.37 -25.32 -37.54
N GLN A 167 -15.04 -26.11 -36.54
CA GLN A 167 -15.69 -27.38 -36.26
C GLN A 167 -17.17 -27.18 -35.94
N THR A 168 -18.01 -28.14 -36.27
CA THR A 168 -19.40 -28.15 -35.79
C THR A 168 -19.40 -28.35 -34.27
N CYS A 169 -20.40 -27.81 -33.58
CA CYS A 169 -20.57 -28.05 -32.14
C CYS A 169 -20.59 -29.54 -31.79
N LYS A 170 -21.17 -30.36 -32.68
CA LYS A 170 -21.17 -31.81 -32.53
C LYS A 170 -19.75 -32.36 -32.51
N THR A 171 -18.93 -31.98 -33.49
CA THR A 171 -17.54 -32.47 -33.61
C THR A 171 -16.68 -32.04 -32.41
N THR A 172 -16.83 -30.79 -31.97
CA THR A 172 -16.11 -30.28 -30.79
C THR A 172 -16.48 -31.02 -29.51
N LEU A 173 -17.80 -31.29 -29.33
CA LEU A 173 -18.29 -32.05 -28.16
C LEU A 173 -17.91 -33.55 -28.21
N GLU A 174 -17.87 -34.17 -29.39
CA GLU A 174 -17.46 -35.56 -29.55
C GLU A 174 -15.97 -35.77 -29.31
N LYS A 175 -15.14 -34.81 -29.73
CA LYS A 175 -13.69 -34.89 -29.59
C LYS A 175 -13.16 -34.37 -28.27
N GLU A 176 -13.96 -33.56 -27.57
CA GLU A 176 -13.54 -32.80 -26.39
C GLU A 176 -12.27 -31.97 -26.67
N LEU A 177 -12.06 -31.59 -27.93
CA LEU A 177 -10.85 -30.93 -28.44
C LEU A 177 -11.22 -29.89 -29.48
N GLY A 178 -10.64 -28.68 -29.36
CA GLY A 178 -10.92 -27.60 -30.31
C GLY A 178 -9.91 -26.46 -30.22
N SER A 179 -9.86 -25.64 -31.27
CA SER A 179 -9.17 -24.34 -31.25
C SER A 179 -10.05 -23.27 -30.64
N CYS A 180 -9.50 -22.05 -30.45
CA CYS A 180 -10.25 -20.87 -29.97
C CYS A 180 -11.54 -20.64 -30.80
N ARG A 181 -11.48 -20.83 -32.14
CA ARG A 181 -12.63 -20.67 -33.05
C ARG A 181 -13.74 -21.69 -32.75
N ASP A 182 -13.34 -22.91 -32.46
CA ASP A 182 -14.27 -24.05 -32.24
C ASP A 182 -14.98 -23.89 -30.89
N SER A 183 -14.23 -23.53 -29.85
CA SER A 183 -14.76 -23.27 -28.51
C SER A 183 -15.66 -22.03 -28.48
N ALA A 184 -15.24 -20.94 -29.15
CA ALA A 184 -16.05 -19.72 -29.26
C ALA A 184 -17.38 -20.01 -29.97
N TRP A 185 -17.38 -20.77 -31.07
CA TRP A 185 -18.62 -21.13 -31.76
C TRP A 185 -19.54 -22.01 -30.91
N LEU A 186 -18.97 -22.94 -30.17
CA LEU A 186 -19.74 -23.77 -29.23
C LEU A 186 -20.40 -22.89 -28.15
N LEU A 187 -19.66 -21.92 -27.61
CA LEU A 187 -20.20 -20.96 -26.63
C LEU A 187 -21.32 -20.11 -27.23
N VAL A 188 -21.13 -19.53 -28.43
CA VAL A 188 -22.18 -18.79 -29.15
C VAL A 188 -23.47 -19.60 -29.27
N GLN A 189 -23.37 -20.86 -29.73
CA GLN A 189 -24.53 -21.72 -29.90
C GLN A 189 -25.17 -22.11 -28.55
N THR A 190 -24.35 -22.40 -27.55
CA THR A 190 -24.80 -22.69 -26.18
C THR A 190 -25.62 -21.55 -25.60
N LEU A 191 -25.10 -20.31 -25.65
CA LEU A 191 -25.78 -19.09 -25.15
C LEU A 191 -27.10 -18.87 -25.88
N ARG A 192 -27.15 -19.07 -27.20
CA ARG A 192 -28.38 -18.95 -27.99
C ARG A 192 -29.44 -19.98 -27.61
N HIS A 193 -29.02 -21.21 -27.33
CA HIS A 193 -29.92 -22.25 -26.79
C HIS A 193 -30.44 -21.94 -25.39
N LEU A 194 -29.71 -21.10 -24.64
CA LEU A 194 -30.10 -20.58 -23.33
C LEU A 194 -30.93 -19.30 -23.41
N GLY A 195 -31.24 -18.84 -24.64
CA GLY A 195 -32.08 -17.63 -24.86
C GLY A 195 -31.32 -16.32 -24.87
N LEU A 196 -29.99 -16.34 -24.79
CA LEU A 196 -29.12 -15.16 -24.78
C LEU A 196 -28.62 -14.84 -26.19
N ALA A 197 -28.65 -13.56 -26.57
CA ALA A 197 -28.12 -13.08 -27.84
C ALA A 197 -26.58 -13.11 -27.79
N ALA A 198 -25.96 -13.86 -28.69
CA ALA A 198 -24.52 -14.03 -28.72
C ALA A 198 -23.97 -13.87 -30.14
N ARG A 199 -22.72 -13.33 -30.23
CA ARG A 199 -22.00 -13.16 -31.49
C ARG A 199 -20.60 -13.74 -31.43
N PHE A 200 -20.12 -14.14 -32.58
CA PHE A 200 -18.75 -14.63 -32.76
C PHE A 200 -17.82 -13.44 -33.02
N VAL A 201 -16.68 -13.41 -32.38
CA VAL A 201 -15.66 -12.36 -32.54
C VAL A 201 -14.36 -12.98 -33.01
N SER A 202 -13.76 -12.35 -34.01
CA SER A 202 -12.39 -12.59 -34.44
C SER A 202 -11.58 -11.34 -34.12
N GLY A 203 -10.39 -11.48 -33.54
CA GLY A 203 -9.56 -10.36 -33.15
C GLY A 203 -8.12 -10.74 -32.88
N TYR A 204 -7.35 -9.81 -32.33
CA TYR A 204 -6.04 -10.10 -31.75
C TYR A 204 -6.17 -10.35 -30.26
N LEU A 205 -5.41 -11.34 -29.77
CA LEU A 205 -5.13 -11.50 -28.35
C LEU A 205 -3.70 -11.04 -28.10
N VAL A 206 -3.54 -10.13 -27.17
CA VAL A 206 -2.24 -9.66 -26.68
C VAL A 206 -2.09 -10.11 -25.24
N GLN A 207 -1.07 -10.88 -24.95
CA GLN A 207 -0.71 -11.28 -23.61
C GLN A 207 0.74 -10.90 -23.34
N LEU A 208 0.96 -10.13 -22.28
CA LEU A 208 2.27 -9.69 -21.90
C LEU A 208 2.78 -10.45 -20.70
N THR A 209 4.07 -10.69 -20.68
CA THR A 209 4.76 -11.30 -19.54
C THR A 209 4.60 -10.41 -18.31
N ALA A 210 4.24 -10.99 -17.19
CA ALA A 210 4.20 -10.28 -15.93
C ALA A 210 5.63 -9.96 -15.46
N ASP A 211 5.89 -8.73 -15.02
CA ASP A 211 7.20 -8.32 -14.51
C ASP A 211 7.54 -9.07 -13.21
N VAL A 212 6.52 -9.38 -12.42
CA VAL A 212 6.65 -10.18 -11.19
C VAL A 212 5.73 -11.37 -11.31
N LYS A 213 6.27 -12.59 -11.15
CA LYS A 213 5.47 -13.80 -11.15
C LYS A 213 4.50 -13.79 -9.97
N SER A 214 3.25 -14.22 -10.22
CA SER A 214 2.26 -14.39 -9.16
C SER A 214 2.81 -15.31 -8.06
N LEU A 215 2.61 -14.94 -6.80
CA LEU A 215 2.95 -15.78 -5.64
C LEU A 215 2.00 -16.97 -5.55
N ASP A 216 0.73 -16.78 -5.93
CA ASP A 216 -0.33 -17.79 -5.91
C ASP A 216 -1.11 -17.74 -7.23
N GLY A 217 -1.07 -18.81 -8.01
CA GLY A 217 -1.82 -18.97 -9.26
C GLY A 217 -0.96 -18.94 -10.53
N PRO A 218 -1.57 -18.98 -11.72
CA PRO A 218 -0.84 -19.02 -13.00
C PRO A 218 -0.11 -17.70 -13.26
N SER A 219 1.16 -17.78 -13.61
CA SER A 219 2.06 -16.63 -13.83
C SER A 219 1.87 -15.90 -15.16
N GLY A 220 0.89 -16.25 -15.99
CA GLY A 220 0.76 -15.73 -17.35
C GLY A 220 1.79 -16.33 -18.33
N PRO A 221 1.96 -15.74 -19.53
CA PRO A 221 2.90 -16.24 -20.53
C PRO A 221 4.36 -15.97 -20.11
N GLU A 222 5.28 -16.84 -20.57
CA GLU A 222 6.73 -16.68 -20.34
C GLU A 222 7.37 -15.61 -21.22
N ALA A 223 6.72 -15.21 -22.31
CA ALA A 223 7.15 -14.16 -23.22
C ALA A 223 5.95 -13.34 -23.70
N ASP A 224 6.19 -12.09 -24.08
CA ASP A 224 5.17 -11.24 -24.69
C ASP A 224 4.67 -11.91 -25.97
N PHE A 225 3.35 -12.07 -26.09
CA PHE A 225 2.74 -12.87 -27.14
C PHE A 225 1.54 -12.15 -27.75
N THR A 226 1.35 -12.32 -29.05
CA THR A 226 0.13 -11.93 -29.75
C THR A 226 -0.19 -12.92 -30.86
N ASP A 227 -1.46 -13.17 -31.08
CA ASP A 227 -1.93 -13.98 -32.21
C ASP A 227 -3.37 -13.58 -32.59
N LEU A 228 -3.82 -14.06 -33.76
CA LEU A 228 -5.23 -14.04 -34.11
C LEU A 228 -6.00 -15.01 -33.20
N HIS A 229 -7.06 -14.49 -32.62
CA HIS A 229 -7.86 -15.19 -31.62
C HIS A 229 -9.36 -15.07 -31.93
N ALA A 230 -10.15 -15.96 -31.32
CA ALA A 230 -11.60 -15.92 -31.41
C ALA A 230 -12.23 -16.11 -30.04
N TRP A 231 -13.27 -15.33 -29.77
CA TRP A 231 -14.07 -15.41 -28.54
C TRP A 231 -15.53 -15.15 -28.82
N THR A 232 -16.34 -15.12 -27.78
CA THR A 232 -17.77 -14.90 -27.84
C THR A 232 -18.11 -13.61 -27.15
N GLU A 233 -19.07 -12.85 -27.71
CA GLU A 233 -19.71 -11.78 -26.96
C GLU A 233 -21.20 -12.07 -26.80
N VAL A 234 -21.73 -11.73 -25.60
CA VAL A 234 -23.13 -11.87 -25.22
C VAL A 234 -23.73 -10.50 -24.95
N TYR A 235 -24.94 -10.23 -25.41
CA TYR A 235 -25.63 -8.96 -25.17
C TYR A 235 -26.39 -8.99 -23.86
N ILE A 236 -26.07 -8.09 -22.95
CA ILE A 236 -26.76 -7.92 -21.67
C ILE A 236 -27.37 -6.52 -21.63
N PRO A 237 -28.70 -6.37 -21.38
CA PRO A 237 -29.34 -5.07 -21.23
C PRO A 237 -28.66 -4.20 -20.17
N GLY A 238 -28.28 -2.99 -20.54
CA GLY A 238 -27.51 -2.05 -19.72
C GLY A 238 -26.00 -2.16 -19.92
N ALA A 239 -25.43 -3.36 -20.05
CA ALA A 239 -24.01 -3.62 -20.28
C ALA A 239 -23.59 -3.59 -21.76
N GLY A 240 -24.52 -3.87 -22.68
CA GLY A 240 -24.21 -4.05 -24.10
C GLY A 240 -23.55 -5.40 -24.39
N TRP A 241 -22.56 -5.43 -25.28
CA TRP A 241 -21.81 -6.64 -25.64
C TRP A 241 -20.68 -6.93 -24.66
N VAL A 242 -20.76 -8.05 -23.95
CA VAL A 242 -19.79 -8.50 -22.94
C VAL A 242 -19.02 -9.69 -23.52
N GLY A 243 -17.68 -9.60 -23.51
CA GLY A 243 -16.79 -10.60 -24.07
C GLY A 243 -16.50 -11.77 -23.12
N LEU A 244 -16.57 -12.97 -23.63
CA LEU A 244 -16.30 -14.24 -22.93
C LEU A 244 -15.29 -15.04 -23.73
N ASP A 245 -14.12 -15.29 -23.18
CA ASP A 245 -13.11 -16.14 -23.80
C ASP A 245 -13.18 -17.56 -23.22
N SER A 246 -13.72 -18.50 -24.00
CA SER A 246 -13.84 -19.88 -23.60
C SER A 246 -12.51 -20.65 -23.60
N THR A 247 -11.46 -20.10 -24.18
CA THR A 247 -10.12 -20.71 -24.17
C THR A 247 -9.43 -20.50 -22.82
N SER A 248 -9.55 -19.32 -22.25
CA SER A 248 -9.03 -18.99 -20.92
C SER A 248 -10.03 -19.27 -19.79
N GLY A 249 -11.33 -19.34 -20.10
CA GLY A 249 -12.42 -19.39 -19.13
C GLY A 249 -12.73 -18.04 -18.47
N LEU A 250 -12.10 -16.95 -18.93
CA LEU A 250 -12.21 -15.62 -18.40
C LEU A 250 -13.06 -14.69 -19.28
N PHE A 251 -13.37 -13.51 -18.78
CA PHE A 251 -13.97 -12.45 -19.60
C PHE A 251 -12.88 -11.75 -20.42
N ALA A 252 -13.27 -11.21 -21.58
CA ALA A 252 -12.35 -10.49 -22.46
C ALA A 252 -11.93 -9.15 -21.82
N GLY A 253 -10.62 -8.96 -21.65
CA GLY A 253 -10.00 -7.75 -21.11
C GLY A 253 -9.34 -6.90 -22.20
N GLU A 254 -8.42 -6.02 -21.79
CA GLU A 254 -7.70 -5.08 -22.66
C GLU A 254 -6.88 -5.73 -23.76
N GLY A 255 -6.40 -6.94 -23.54
CA GLY A 255 -5.64 -7.71 -24.56
C GLY A 255 -6.51 -8.26 -25.69
N HIS A 256 -7.84 -8.23 -25.59
CA HIS A 256 -8.76 -8.69 -26.63
C HIS A 256 -9.17 -7.53 -27.53
N ILE A 257 -8.52 -7.40 -28.68
CA ILE A 257 -8.77 -6.34 -29.67
C ILE A 257 -9.65 -6.88 -30.79
N PRO A 258 -10.96 -6.57 -30.84
CA PRO A 258 -11.87 -7.11 -31.83
C PRO A 258 -11.58 -6.54 -33.23
N LEU A 259 -11.65 -7.41 -34.24
CA LEU A 259 -11.53 -7.08 -35.64
C LEU A 259 -12.86 -7.22 -36.37
N ALA A 260 -13.56 -8.33 -36.15
CA ALA A 260 -14.86 -8.60 -36.75
C ALA A 260 -15.79 -9.29 -35.75
N CYS A 261 -16.94 -8.65 -35.47
CA CYS A 261 -17.99 -9.14 -34.57
C CYS A 261 -19.24 -9.46 -35.40
N THR A 262 -19.61 -10.75 -35.51
CA THR A 262 -20.65 -11.17 -36.47
C THR A 262 -21.56 -12.25 -35.88
N PRO A 263 -22.79 -12.40 -36.39
CA PRO A 263 -23.69 -13.48 -35.96
C PRO A 263 -23.19 -14.89 -36.34
N HIS A 264 -22.28 -15.00 -37.32
CA HIS A 264 -21.80 -16.27 -37.82
C HIS A 264 -20.32 -16.21 -38.16
N TYR A 265 -19.54 -17.21 -37.77
CA TYR A 265 -18.09 -17.25 -37.96
C TYR A 265 -17.64 -17.04 -39.41
N ASN A 266 -18.43 -17.48 -40.42
CA ASN A 266 -18.12 -17.29 -41.82
C ASN A 266 -17.95 -15.82 -42.26
N SER A 267 -18.61 -14.89 -41.55
CA SER A 267 -18.52 -13.48 -41.83
C SER A 267 -17.38 -12.77 -41.05
N ALA A 268 -16.66 -13.51 -40.21
CA ALA A 268 -15.58 -13.01 -39.36
C ALA A 268 -14.16 -13.46 -39.80
N HIS A 269 -14.01 -14.03 -40.98
CA HIS A 269 -12.70 -14.42 -41.49
C HIS A 269 -11.78 -13.21 -41.62
N ALA A 270 -10.55 -13.32 -41.12
CA ALA A 270 -9.55 -12.25 -41.21
C ALA A 270 -9.17 -11.93 -42.66
N ILE A 271 -9.03 -12.96 -43.50
CA ILE A 271 -8.74 -12.87 -44.92
C ILE A 271 -9.68 -13.80 -45.64
N GLU A 272 -10.32 -13.33 -46.69
CA GLU A 272 -11.28 -14.07 -47.53
C GLU A 272 -11.03 -13.78 -49.00
N GLY A 273 -10.91 -14.79 -49.79
CA GLY A 273 -10.70 -14.70 -51.25
C GLY A 273 -10.35 -16.04 -51.84
N PHE A 274 -10.22 -16.09 -53.17
CA PHE A 274 -9.89 -17.30 -53.89
C PHE A 274 -8.72 -17.02 -54.86
N SER A 275 -7.96 -18.06 -55.17
CA SER A 275 -6.89 -18.03 -56.15
C SER A 275 -7.10 -19.10 -57.22
N ASP A 276 -6.41 -18.98 -58.34
CA ASP A 276 -6.27 -20.11 -59.27
C ASP A 276 -5.66 -21.34 -58.56
N LYS A 277 -5.95 -22.51 -58.99
CA LYS A 277 -5.36 -23.74 -58.42
C LYS A 277 -3.85 -23.73 -58.60
N CYS A 278 -3.08 -23.75 -57.55
CA CYS A 278 -1.62 -23.68 -57.52
C CYS A 278 -1.09 -24.36 -56.26
N GLU A 279 0.21 -24.61 -56.22
CA GLU A 279 0.93 -24.93 -55.01
C GLU A 279 1.21 -23.62 -54.25
N THR A 280 0.95 -23.61 -52.96
CA THR A 280 1.06 -22.39 -52.14
C THR A 280 1.92 -22.69 -50.93
N GLU A 281 2.95 -21.91 -50.74
CA GLU A 281 3.69 -21.80 -49.47
C GLU A 281 3.07 -20.68 -48.64
N PHE A 282 2.79 -20.98 -47.36
CA PHE A 282 2.13 -20.07 -46.45
C PHE A 282 3.00 -19.80 -45.21
N GLU A 283 3.34 -18.53 -45.02
CA GLU A 283 4.11 -18.06 -43.86
C GLU A 283 3.31 -16.98 -43.13
N PHE A 284 3.39 -16.98 -41.80
CA PHE A 284 2.82 -15.92 -40.99
C PHE A 284 3.73 -15.58 -39.81
N GLU A 285 3.69 -14.34 -39.38
CA GLU A 285 4.41 -13.84 -38.21
C GLU A 285 3.49 -12.91 -37.44
N ASN A 286 3.29 -13.15 -36.13
CA ASN A 286 2.64 -12.26 -35.22
C ASN A 286 3.63 -11.87 -34.12
N LYS A 287 3.81 -10.57 -33.90
CA LYS A 287 4.76 -10.04 -32.92
C LYS A 287 4.15 -8.87 -32.18
N VAL A 288 4.33 -8.83 -30.86
CA VAL A 288 4.06 -7.65 -30.06
C VAL A 288 5.36 -7.07 -29.50
N THR A 289 5.44 -5.74 -29.48
CA THR A 289 6.62 -5.02 -28.96
C THR A 289 6.12 -3.88 -28.09
N ARG A 290 6.58 -3.81 -26.83
CA ARG A 290 6.32 -2.67 -25.95
C ARG A 290 7.10 -1.46 -26.44
N ILE A 291 6.41 -0.35 -26.68
CA ILE A 291 7.04 0.90 -27.15
C ILE A 291 7.00 2.02 -26.13
N PHE A 292 6.08 1.92 -25.19
CA PHE A 292 5.97 2.84 -24.08
C PHE A 292 5.35 2.12 -22.89
N GLU A 293 5.93 2.33 -21.73
CA GLU A 293 5.38 1.84 -20.45
C GLU A 293 5.51 2.97 -19.43
N SER A 294 4.40 3.33 -18.81
CA SER A 294 4.44 4.26 -17.68
C SER A 294 5.31 3.66 -16.60
N PRO A 295 6.25 4.41 -16.02
CA PRO A 295 7.14 3.88 -14.98
C PRO A 295 6.36 3.19 -13.88
N ARG A 296 6.71 1.96 -13.57
CA ARG A 296 6.22 1.24 -12.40
C ARG A 296 7.12 1.53 -11.23
N VAL A 297 6.53 1.60 -10.04
CA VAL A 297 7.26 2.02 -8.83
C VAL A 297 8.23 0.94 -8.34
N THR A 298 7.93 -0.35 -8.55
CA THR A 298 8.67 -1.48 -7.97
C THR A 298 10.07 -1.71 -8.52
N LYS A 299 10.29 -1.54 -9.82
CA LYS A 299 11.62 -1.61 -10.46
C LYS A 299 11.67 -0.67 -11.68
N PRO A 300 11.72 0.65 -11.44
CA PRO A 300 11.75 1.63 -12.52
C PRO A 300 13.02 1.54 -13.38
N TYR A 301 14.06 0.86 -12.87
CA TYR A 301 15.34 0.69 -13.51
C TYR A 301 15.73 -0.79 -13.61
N LYS A 302 16.41 -1.17 -14.69
CA LYS A 302 17.13 -2.45 -14.80
C LYS A 302 18.34 -2.42 -13.88
N GLU A 303 18.87 -3.58 -13.50
CA GLU A 303 20.06 -3.68 -12.64
C GLU A 303 21.25 -2.86 -13.16
N GLU A 304 21.52 -2.93 -14.48
CA GLU A 304 22.59 -2.16 -15.12
C GLU A 304 22.38 -0.64 -15.01
N GLN A 305 21.12 -0.19 -15.10
CA GLN A 305 20.76 1.23 -14.95
C GLN A 305 20.90 1.66 -13.49
N TRP A 306 20.48 0.81 -12.57
CA TRP A 306 20.64 1.06 -11.13
C TRP A 306 22.12 1.16 -10.75
N ASP A 307 22.96 0.25 -11.21
CA ASP A 307 24.41 0.28 -11.02
C ASP A 307 25.04 1.58 -11.57
N ALA A 308 24.56 2.05 -12.71
CA ALA A 308 25.03 3.31 -13.29
C ALA A 308 24.62 4.52 -12.43
N ILE A 309 23.37 4.56 -11.93
CA ILE A 309 22.86 5.59 -11.01
C ILE A 309 23.65 5.56 -9.71
N TYR A 310 23.84 4.37 -9.14
CA TYR A 310 24.57 4.20 -7.88
C TYR A 310 26.03 4.73 -7.99
N LYS A 311 26.72 4.42 -9.08
CA LYS A 311 28.05 4.95 -9.38
C LYS A 311 28.08 6.45 -9.64
N LEU A 312 27.01 7.00 -10.25
CA LEU A 312 26.88 8.44 -10.50
C LEU A 312 26.77 9.20 -9.17
N GLY A 313 26.06 8.68 -8.18
CA GLY A 313 25.91 9.31 -6.86
C GLY A 313 27.26 9.61 -6.19
N PHE A 314 28.24 8.73 -6.27
CA PHE A 314 29.58 8.98 -5.73
C PHE A 314 30.32 10.12 -6.46
N LYS A 315 30.12 10.24 -7.78
CA LYS A 315 30.69 11.37 -8.54
C LYS A 315 30.04 12.69 -8.16
N VAL A 316 28.73 12.66 -7.86
CA VAL A 316 28.02 13.84 -7.36
C VAL A 316 28.57 14.26 -6.00
N ASP A 317 28.82 13.31 -5.08
CA ASP A 317 29.45 13.59 -3.79
C ASP A 317 30.83 14.27 -3.94
N GLU A 318 31.68 13.72 -4.84
CA GLU A 318 33.00 14.31 -5.15
C GLU A 318 32.86 15.75 -5.68
N ASP A 319 31.89 16.04 -6.54
CA ASP A 319 31.63 17.37 -7.07
C ASP A 319 31.08 18.33 -6.00
N LEU A 320 30.20 17.84 -5.12
CA LEU A 320 29.69 18.63 -3.97
C LEU A 320 30.83 19.01 -3.03
N GLU A 321 31.68 18.06 -2.66
CA GLU A 321 32.85 18.29 -1.80
C GLU A 321 33.84 19.29 -2.41
N LYS A 322 34.18 19.09 -3.68
CA LYS A 322 35.09 19.97 -4.43
C LYS A 322 34.62 21.43 -4.48
N ASN A 323 33.31 21.63 -4.50
CA ASN A 323 32.68 22.96 -4.57
C ASN A 323 32.25 23.50 -3.19
N ASP A 324 32.62 22.86 -2.09
CA ASP A 324 32.18 23.21 -0.71
C ASP A 324 30.65 23.33 -0.58
N VAL A 325 29.93 22.43 -1.21
CA VAL A 325 28.46 22.34 -1.11
C VAL A 325 28.10 21.32 -0.03
N ARG A 326 27.81 21.79 1.17
CA ARG A 326 27.53 21.00 2.37
C ARG A 326 26.07 20.56 2.41
N LEU A 327 25.68 19.73 1.47
CA LEU A 327 24.30 19.26 1.32
C LEU A 327 24.04 18.08 2.26
N THR A 328 22.86 18.10 2.89
CA THR A 328 22.27 16.90 3.49
C THR A 328 20.95 16.58 2.82
N MET A 329 20.65 15.30 2.70
CA MET A 329 19.40 14.80 2.14
C MET A 329 18.79 13.73 3.04
N GLY A 330 17.51 13.90 3.35
CA GLY A 330 16.70 12.98 4.10
C GLY A 330 15.31 12.86 3.47
N GLY A 331 14.36 12.34 4.21
CA GLY A 331 13.01 12.26 3.71
C GLY A 331 12.08 11.49 4.63
N GLU A 332 10.89 11.27 4.11
CA GLU A 332 9.78 10.62 4.79
C GLU A 332 9.23 9.50 3.88
N PRO A 333 9.98 8.39 3.67
CA PRO A 333 9.45 7.23 2.95
C PRO A 333 8.17 6.72 3.61
N THR A 334 7.20 6.31 2.80
CA THR A 334 5.90 5.83 3.25
C THR A 334 5.69 4.38 2.88
N PHE A 335 4.99 3.66 3.75
CA PHE A 335 4.75 2.23 3.62
C PHE A 335 3.29 1.89 3.85
N VAL A 336 2.81 0.87 3.15
CA VAL A 336 1.47 0.28 3.28
C VAL A 336 1.58 -1.20 3.62
N SER A 337 0.54 -1.77 4.19
CA SER A 337 0.48 -3.23 4.38
C SER A 337 0.47 -3.95 3.04
N ILE A 338 1.24 -5.04 2.92
CA ILE A 338 1.17 -5.95 1.78
C ILE A 338 -0.08 -6.83 1.88
N ASP A 339 -0.53 -7.13 3.09
CA ASP A 339 -1.61 -8.08 3.36
C ASP A 339 -3.00 -7.46 3.36
N ASP A 340 -3.11 -6.15 3.65
CA ASP A 340 -4.37 -5.42 3.72
C ASP A 340 -4.19 -4.05 3.07
N MET A 341 -4.75 -3.88 1.89
CA MET A 341 -4.71 -2.61 1.16
C MET A 341 -6.07 -1.91 1.11
N GLU A 342 -7.11 -2.49 1.75
CA GLU A 342 -8.50 -2.04 1.56
C GLU A 342 -9.14 -1.48 2.81
N SER A 343 -8.74 -1.91 4.00
CA SER A 343 -9.34 -1.40 5.24
C SER A 343 -9.11 0.10 5.38
N ALA A 344 -9.98 0.76 6.13
CA ALA A 344 -9.95 2.21 6.32
C ALA A 344 -8.60 2.73 6.84
N GLN A 345 -7.92 1.96 7.70
CA GLN A 345 -6.58 2.31 8.23
C GLN A 345 -5.49 2.39 7.15
N TRP A 346 -5.67 1.71 6.00
CA TRP A 346 -4.75 1.73 4.86
C TRP A 346 -5.27 2.58 3.69
N ASN A 347 -6.36 3.34 3.88
CA ASN A 347 -6.95 4.21 2.86
C ASN A 347 -7.15 5.64 3.34
N SER A 348 -8.03 5.85 4.31
CA SER A 348 -8.51 7.17 4.73
C SER A 348 -8.21 7.51 6.18
N GLU A 349 -8.03 6.50 7.04
CA GLU A 349 -7.77 6.72 8.46
C GLU A 349 -6.27 6.76 8.75
N ALA A 350 -5.88 7.68 9.64
CA ALA A 350 -4.50 7.77 10.08
C ALA A 350 -4.13 6.66 11.06
N ASP A 351 -5.08 6.16 11.85
CA ASP A 351 -4.83 5.20 12.91
C ASP A 351 -5.61 3.89 12.70
N GLY A 352 -5.12 2.81 13.30
CA GLY A 352 -5.74 1.49 13.29
C GLY A 352 -4.88 0.46 14.01
N GLU A 353 -5.50 -0.61 14.47
CA GLU A 353 -4.81 -1.62 15.28
C GLU A 353 -3.72 -2.35 14.49
N HIS A 354 -4.02 -2.82 13.29
CA HIS A 354 -3.05 -3.50 12.41
C HIS A 354 -1.91 -2.56 11.99
N LYS A 355 -2.22 -1.28 11.72
CA LYS A 355 -1.21 -0.26 11.41
C LYS A 355 -0.26 -0.05 12.59
N ARG A 356 -0.76 0.07 13.82
CA ARG A 356 0.06 0.18 15.04
C ARG A 356 0.93 -1.05 15.26
N GLU A 357 0.42 -2.24 14.97
CA GLU A 357 1.17 -3.49 15.10
C GLU A 357 2.36 -3.52 14.15
N LEU A 358 2.13 -3.27 12.86
CA LEU A 358 3.20 -3.28 11.85
C LEU A 358 4.23 -2.15 12.09
N ALA A 359 3.78 -0.97 12.51
CA ALA A 359 4.67 0.13 12.86
C ALA A 359 5.55 -0.19 14.06
N THR A 360 4.99 -0.84 15.10
CA THR A 360 5.76 -1.26 16.28
C THR A 360 6.79 -2.33 15.90
N LYS A 361 6.40 -3.28 15.05
CA LYS A 361 7.29 -4.31 14.53
C LYS A 361 8.45 -3.70 13.73
N LEU A 362 8.14 -2.75 12.84
CA LEU A 362 9.16 -2.02 12.06
C LEU A 362 10.10 -1.23 12.99
N ALA A 363 9.58 -0.46 13.94
CA ALA A 363 10.39 0.33 14.85
C ALA A 363 11.35 -0.53 15.67
N ARG A 364 10.91 -1.71 16.14
CA ARG A 364 11.80 -2.62 16.84
C ARG A 364 12.89 -3.22 15.97
N ARG A 365 12.52 -3.60 14.75
CA ARG A 365 13.49 -4.11 13.80
C ARG A 365 14.56 -3.06 13.48
N LEU A 366 14.13 -1.81 13.23
CA LEU A 366 15.04 -0.69 13.01
C LEU A 366 15.95 -0.41 14.25
N LEU A 367 15.40 -0.56 15.47
CA LEU A 367 16.21 -0.46 16.68
C LEU A 367 17.36 -1.47 16.69
N GLU A 368 17.07 -2.71 16.30
CA GLU A 368 18.04 -3.82 16.28
C GLU A 368 19.06 -3.70 15.13
N THR A 369 18.61 -3.27 13.94
CA THR A 369 19.44 -3.24 12.73
C THR A 369 20.27 -1.96 12.61
N THR A 370 19.70 -0.80 13.02
CA THR A 370 20.34 0.51 12.84
C THR A 370 21.22 0.90 14.03
N THR A 371 20.93 0.40 15.25
CA THR A 371 21.56 0.92 16.47
C THR A 371 22.26 -0.15 17.28
N THR A 372 23.25 0.28 18.06
CA THR A 372 23.83 -0.53 19.14
C THR A 372 23.44 0.13 20.47
N GLY A 373 22.49 -0.48 21.21
CA GLY A 373 22.02 0.10 22.48
C GLY A 373 21.21 1.38 22.32
N GLY A 374 20.33 1.43 21.33
CA GLY A 374 19.36 2.51 21.14
C GLY A 374 18.18 2.42 22.11
N LEU A 375 17.42 3.49 22.18
CA LEU A 375 16.20 3.61 22.98
C LEU A 375 14.98 3.64 22.10
N LEU A 376 13.98 2.82 22.40
CA LEU A 376 12.63 2.91 21.83
C LEU A 376 11.75 3.78 22.73
N HIS A 377 11.18 4.83 22.16
CA HIS A 377 10.37 5.82 22.87
C HIS A 377 9.02 6.00 22.18
N HIS A 378 7.96 6.02 22.98
CA HIS A 378 6.60 6.24 22.51
C HIS A 378 6.12 7.65 22.87
N ALA A 379 5.67 8.41 21.88
CA ALA A 379 5.25 9.80 22.05
C ALA A 379 3.89 10.07 21.40
N GLN A 380 3.39 11.27 21.66
CA GLN A 380 2.36 11.87 20.82
C GLN A 380 3.03 12.55 19.63
N GLY A 381 2.52 12.23 18.45
CA GLY A 381 2.94 12.85 17.19
C GLY A 381 2.16 14.12 16.87
N LYS A 382 2.02 14.39 15.59
CA LYS A 382 1.26 15.55 15.07
C LYS A 382 -0.22 15.45 15.45
N TRP A 383 -0.83 16.59 15.72
CA TRP A 383 -2.26 16.74 15.90
C TRP A 383 -2.83 17.65 14.81
N TYR A 384 -3.85 17.20 14.13
CA TYR A 384 -4.48 17.97 13.06
C TYR A 384 -5.87 18.43 13.46
N PRO A 385 -6.31 19.63 13.01
CA PRO A 385 -7.66 20.11 13.25
C PRO A 385 -8.71 19.13 12.77
N GLY A 386 -9.64 18.76 13.64
CA GLY A 386 -10.69 17.77 13.36
C GLY A 386 -10.40 16.35 13.84
N GLU A 387 -9.17 16.04 14.23
CA GLU A 387 -8.84 14.79 14.89
C GLU A 387 -9.11 14.89 16.40
N PRO A 388 -9.73 13.87 17.01
CA PRO A 388 -10.08 13.90 18.44
C PRO A 388 -8.85 13.80 19.34
N LEU A 389 -7.77 13.17 18.87
CA LEU A 389 -6.53 12.95 19.61
C LEU A 389 -5.33 13.17 18.70
N PRO A 390 -4.16 13.54 19.27
CA PRO A 390 -2.91 13.52 18.54
C PRO A 390 -2.61 12.09 18.03
N ARG A 391 -1.99 12.01 16.88
CA ARG A 391 -1.49 10.75 16.34
C ARG A 391 -0.39 10.19 17.23
N TRP A 392 -0.21 8.88 17.27
CA TRP A 392 0.92 8.25 17.97
C TRP A 392 2.23 8.45 17.18
N GLN A 393 3.34 8.35 17.89
CA GLN A 393 4.69 8.39 17.32
C GLN A 393 5.57 7.41 18.08
N THR A 394 6.33 6.63 17.34
CA THR A 394 7.39 5.77 17.91
C THR A 394 8.72 6.26 17.38
N THR A 395 9.64 6.59 18.29
CA THR A 395 10.94 7.15 17.96
C THR A 395 12.05 6.25 18.47
N ILE A 396 13.05 6.03 17.65
CA ILE A 396 14.29 5.32 17.98
C ILE A 396 15.38 6.37 18.14
N PHE A 397 16.05 6.40 19.28
CA PHE A 397 17.16 7.30 19.57
C PHE A 397 18.46 6.52 19.77
N TRP A 398 19.56 7.07 19.28
CA TRP A 398 20.91 6.54 19.54
C TRP A 398 21.97 7.62 19.53
N ARG A 399 23.13 7.31 20.09
CA ARG A 399 24.28 8.22 20.14
C ARG A 399 25.19 7.98 18.94
N LYS A 400 25.69 9.07 18.33
CA LYS A 400 26.66 8.98 17.21
C LYS A 400 28.02 8.41 17.60
N ASP A 401 28.41 8.55 18.89
CA ASP A 401 29.64 7.95 19.42
C ASP A 401 29.52 6.45 19.68
N LYS A 402 28.40 5.82 19.28
CA LYS A 402 28.12 4.38 19.39
C LYS A 402 28.07 3.84 20.83
N LYS A 403 28.08 4.70 21.86
CA LYS A 403 27.83 4.27 23.23
C LYS A 403 26.33 4.04 23.44
N PRO A 404 25.93 3.04 24.24
CA PRO A 404 24.53 2.75 24.45
C PRO A 404 23.83 3.87 25.22
N ILE A 405 22.57 4.14 24.84
CA ILE A 405 21.59 4.87 25.65
C ILE A 405 20.90 3.89 26.60
N TRP A 406 20.65 2.67 26.12
CA TRP A 406 20.03 1.59 26.84
C TRP A 406 20.82 0.29 26.60
N GLU A 407 21.35 -0.34 27.67
CA GLU A 407 22.22 -1.52 27.55
C GLU A 407 21.48 -2.85 27.43
N ASN A 408 20.39 -3.01 28.19
CA ASN A 408 19.68 -4.28 28.26
C ASN A 408 18.33 -4.24 27.52
N PRO A 409 18.27 -4.67 26.26
CA PRO A 409 17.05 -4.62 25.47
C PRO A 409 15.90 -5.49 26.06
N ALA A 410 16.20 -6.48 26.88
CA ALA A 410 15.16 -7.29 27.57
C ALA A 410 14.36 -6.50 28.60
N LEU A 411 14.84 -5.34 29.05
CA LEU A 411 14.12 -4.43 29.93
C LEU A 411 13.27 -3.39 29.19
N LEU A 412 13.22 -3.40 27.85
CA LEU A 412 12.26 -2.67 27.04
C LEU A 412 11.10 -3.60 26.67
N ALA A 413 9.95 -3.42 27.30
CA ALA A 413 8.79 -4.24 27.06
C ALA A 413 8.27 -4.16 25.62
N ASN A 414 7.79 -5.27 25.08
CA ASN A 414 7.12 -5.33 23.78
C ASN A 414 5.60 -5.12 23.93
N LYS A 415 4.95 -4.67 22.84
CA LYS A 415 3.49 -4.54 22.83
C LYS A 415 2.79 -5.86 23.15
N ASN A 416 3.33 -6.98 22.70
CA ASN A 416 2.73 -8.30 22.86
C ASN A 416 3.15 -9.02 24.17
N ASP A 417 4.07 -8.43 24.94
CA ASP A 417 4.45 -8.99 26.23
C ASP A 417 3.29 -8.84 27.21
N VAL A 418 3.09 -9.87 28.01
CA VAL A 418 2.08 -9.90 29.10
C VAL A 418 2.82 -10.16 30.39
N PHE A 419 2.66 -9.24 31.32
CA PHE A 419 3.25 -9.34 32.65
C PHE A 419 2.15 -9.33 33.72
N ASP A 420 2.43 -9.89 34.87
CA ASP A 420 1.54 -9.84 36.03
C ASP A 420 1.83 -8.61 36.90
N TYR A 421 2.17 -7.47 36.26
CA TYR A 421 2.47 -6.24 37.01
C TYR A 421 1.22 -5.59 37.57
N THR A 422 1.38 -5.00 38.74
CA THR A 422 0.33 -4.32 39.50
C THR A 422 0.67 -2.87 39.76
N THR A 423 -0.29 -2.09 40.24
CA THR A 423 -0.04 -0.70 40.66
C THR A 423 1.00 -0.61 41.80
N ALA A 424 1.17 -1.68 42.59
CA ALA A 424 2.25 -1.74 43.59
C ALA A 424 3.65 -1.75 42.92
N ASP A 425 3.81 -2.40 41.77
CA ASP A 425 5.07 -2.41 41.03
C ASP A 425 5.37 -1.01 40.46
N ALA A 426 4.35 -0.29 39.97
CA ALA A 426 4.48 1.10 39.54
C ALA A 426 4.93 2.02 40.67
N LYS A 427 4.40 1.85 41.87
CA LYS A 427 4.84 2.57 43.08
C LYS A 427 6.29 2.26 43.44
N ASN A 428 6.60 0.97 43.52
CA ASN A 428 7.95 0.50 43.86
C ASN A 428 9.00 1.00 42.85
N PHE A 429 8.62 1.05 41.58
CA PHE A 429 9.48 1.58 40.55
C PHE A 429 9.85 3.06 40.78
N LEU A 430 8.85 3.94 40.99
CA LEU A 430 9.11 5.35 41.27
C LEU A 430 9.84 5.55 42.61
N SER A 431 9.54 4.77 43.65
CA SER A 431 10.28 4.85 44.90
C SER A 431 11.75 4.48 44.74
N THR A 432 12.05 3.44 43.98
CA THR A 432 13.41 3.03 43.70
C THR A 432 14.10 4.05 42.78
N LEU A 433 13.39 4.58 41.77
CA LEU A 433 13.93 5.64 40.90
C LEU A 433 14.26 6.91 41.68
N ALA A 434 13.38 7.32 42.62
CA ALA A 434 13.63 8.49 43.48
C ALA A 434 14.95 8.30 44.26
N LEU A 435 15.18 7.11 44.81
CA LEU A 435 16.45 6.78 45.47
C LEU A 435 17.64 6.88 44.52
N VAL A 436 17.54 6.31 43.30
CA VAL A 436 18.61 6.37 42.30
C VAL A 436 18.94 7.79 41.88
N LEU A 437 17.91 8.66 41.75
CA LEU A 437 18.05 10.06 41.44
C LEU A 437 18.52 10.92 42.62
N GLY A 438 18.42 10.39 43.85
CA GLY A 438 18.76 11.10 45.09
C GLY A 438 17.71 12.14 45.49
N VAL A 439 16.44 11.89 45.22
CA VAL A 439 15.30 12.72 45.66
C VAL A 439 14.42 11.93 46.64
N SER A 440 13.53 12.65 47.35
CA SER A 440 12.66 12.03 48.36
C SER A 440 11.50 11.28 47.70
N ASP A 441 11.28 10.03 48.09
CA ASP A 441 10.13 9.23 47.70
C ASP A 441 8.83 9.65 48.45
N GLU A 442 8.92 10.44 49.51
CA GLU A 442 7.76 11.08 50.18
C GLU A 442 7.00 12.04 49.27
N ASN A 443 7.63 12.49 48.17
CA ASN A 443 7.02 13.36 47.16
C ASN A 443 6.16 12.64 46.15
N ILE A 444 6.16 11.28 46.16
CA ILE A 444 5.32 10.46 45.28
C ILE A 444 3.87 10.57 45.72
N SER A 445 3.01 10.89 44.75
CA SER A 445 1.56 10.99 44.96
C SER A 445 0.82 9.92 44.13
N PRO A 446 -0.14 9.18 44.73
CA PRO A 446 -1.03 8.32 43.96
C PRO A 446 -2.00 9.16 43.14
N ALA A 447 -2.32 8.70 41.94
CA ALA A 447 -3.27 9.33 41.04
C ALA A 447 -4.56 8.49 40.90
N PHE A 448 -5.68 9.18 40.81
CA PHE A 448 -7.02 8.57 40.76
C PHE A 448 -7.79 9.11 39.55
N GLU A 449 -8.78 8.33 39.09
CA GLU A 449 -9.78 8.85 38.18
C GLU A 449 -10.67 9.86 38.87
N ASP A 450 -11.20 10.86 38.16
CA ASP A 450 -12.18 11.79 38.75
C ASP A 450 -13.57 11.12 38.88
N PRO A 451 -13.98 10.67 40.08
CA PRO A 451 -15.22 9.97 40.24
C PRO A 451 -16.44 10.86 39.93
N ILE A 452 -16.36 12.14 40.16
CA ILE A 452 -17.49 13.03 39.92
C ILE A 452 -17.75 13.13 38.41
N TYR A 453 -16.71 13.29 37.60
CA TYR A 453 -16.85 13.35 36.15
C TYR A 453 -17.51 12.08 35.60
N TYR A 454 -17.00 10.91 35.93
CA TYR A 454 -17.51 9.66 35.38
C TYR A 454 -18.91 9.31 35.89
N ILE A 455 -19.24 9.61 37.14
CA ILE A 455 -20.59 9.43 37.68
C ILE A 455 -21.59 10.36 36.98
N MET A 456 -21.23 11.59 36.75
CA MET A 456 -22.08 12.55 36.01
C MET A 456 -22.30 12.09 34.57
N LYS A 457 -21.27 11.63 33.91
CA LYS A 457 -21.37 11.10 32.53
C LYS A 457 -22.23 9.84 32.46
N GLU A 458 -22.12 8.94 33.42
CA GLU A 458 -22.99 7.76 33.53
C GLU A 458 -24.45 8.16 33.73
N ALA A 459 -24.71 9.18 34.54
CA ALA A 459 -26.06 9.69 34.75
C ALA A 459 -26.72 10.33 33.52
N GLU A 460 -25.94 10.76 32.55
CA GLU A 460 -26.39 11.29 31.24
C GLU A 460 -26.82 10.17 30.27
N LEU A 461 -26.46 8.91 30.50
CA LEU A 461 -26.82 7.79 29.63
C LEU A 461 -28.28 7.37 29.88
N PRO A 462 -29.01 6.97 28.80
CA PRO A 462 -30.33 6.33 28.96
C PRO A 462 -30.27 5.08 29.80
N ILE A 463 -31.28 4.88 30.69
CA ILE A 463 -31.30 3.79 31.67
C ILE A 463 -31.26 2.40 31.02
N ASP A 464 -31.76 2.26 29.82
CA ASP A 464 -31.87 1.02 29.06
C ASP A 464 -30.68 0.71 28.15
N ILE A 465 -29.64 1.55 28.16
CA ILE A 465 -28.48 1.41 27.30
C ILE A 465 -27.26 1.02 28.11
N ASP A 466 -26.75 -0.18 27.85
CA ASP A 466 -25.43 -0.62 28.33
C ASP A 466 -24.35 -0.15 27.36
N PRO A 467 -23.47 0.79 27.76
CA PRO A 467 -22.46 1.35 26.85
C PRO A 467 -21.43 0.32 26.36
N LEU A 468 -21.35 -0.85 27.00
CA LEU A 468 -20.49 -1.96 26.53
C LEU A 468 -21.12 -2.79 25.41
N LYS A 469 -22.43 -2.70 25.22
CA LYS A 469 -23.18 -3.58 24.30
C LYS A 469 -23.71 -2.86 23.07
N TYR A 470 -23.79 -1.53 23.08
CA TYR A 470 -24.42 -0.76 22.02
C TYR A 470 -23.45 0.22 21.36
N ASP A 471 -23.51 0.24 20.03
CA ASP A 471 -22.78 1.20 19.19
C ASP A 471 -23.51 2.55 19.24
N LEU A 472 -23.00 3.47 20.04
CA LEU A 472 -23.62 4.75 20.29
C LEU A 472 -22.90 5.86 19.51
N LYS A 473 -23.51 7.06 19.32
CA LYS A 473 -23.03 8.16 18.48
C LYS A 473 -21.60 8.66 18.74
N ASP A 474 -21.04 8.38 19.92
CA ASP A 474 -19.63 8.56 20.23
C ASP A 474 -19.09 7.28 20.92
N PRO A 475 -18.64 6.30 20.12
CA PRO A 475 -18.21 5.01 20.63
C PRO A 475 -16.96 5.10 21.51
N LEU A 476 -16.08 6.08 21.28
CA LEU A 476 -14.81 6.20 22.02
C LEU A 476 -15.04 6.70 23.46
N GLU A 477 -15.82 7.76 23.66
CA GLU A 477 -16.11 8.32 24.99
C GLU A 477 -16.84 7.30 25.87
N ARG A 478 -17.80 6.58 25.32
CA ARG A 478 -18.64 5.64 26.06
C ARG A 478 -17.95 4.34 26.42
N LYS A 479 -17.12 3.83 25.53
CA LYS A 479 -16.23 2.71 25.83
C LYS A 479 -15.30 3.07 26.98
N THR A 480 -14.76 4.27 26.97
CA THR A 480 -13.90 4.82 28.03
C THR A 480 -14.63 4.88 29.38
N ILE A 481 -15.85 5.41 29.40
CA ILE A 481 -16.66 5.49 30.63
C ILE A 481 -16.89 4.08 31.19
N ALA A 482 -17.34 3.15 30.38
CA ALA A 482 -17.61 1.77 30.76
C ALA A 482 -16.38 1.05 31.32
N GLU A 483 -15.24 1.20 30.70
CA GLU A 483 -13.96 0.64 31.15
C GLU A 483 -13.53 1.21 32.50
N LYS A 484 -13.67 2.53 32.71
CA LYS A 484 -13.33 3.18 33.99
C LYS A 484 -14.25 2.76 35.12
N LEU A 485 -15.55 2.71 34.88
CA LEU A 485 -16.52 2.25 35.86
C LEU A 485 -16.31 0.79 36.24
N THR A 486 -15.98 -0.07 35.27
CA THR A 486 -15.70 -1.49 35.52
C THR A 486 -14.44 -1.69 36.38
N LYS A 487 -13.39 -0.89 36.15
CA LYS A 487 -12.15 -0.93 36.94
C LYS A 487 -12.33 -0.41 38.37
N GLY A 488 -13.33 0.43 38.61
CA GLY A 488 -13.59 1.08 39.90
C GLY A 488 -12.84 2.41 40.04
N LEU A 489 -13.56 3.44 40.43
CA LEU A 489 -13.06 4.83 40.49
C LEU A 489 -12.21 5.14 41.73
N ASN A 490 -12.21 4.28 42.72
CA ASN A 490 -11.47 4.49 44.00
C ASN A 490 -10.09 3.83 44.00
N ASN A 491 -9.73 3.16 42.92
CA ASN A 491 -8.45 2.48 42.79
C ASN A 491 -7.37 3.43 42.24
N GLU A 492 -6.16 3.27 42.73
CA GLU A 492 -5.00 4.02 42.21
C GLU A 492 -4.74 3.62 40.75
N VAL A 493 -4.64 4.60 39.85
CA VAL A 493 -4.36 4.38 38.43
C VAL A 493 -2.87 4.26 38.19
N GLY A 494 -2.09 5.02 38.94
CA GLY A 494 -0.65 5.06 38.89
C GLY A 494 -0.09 6.07 39.88
N TYR A 495 1.17 6.43 39.70
CA TYR A 495 1.92 7.29 40.62
C TYR A 495 2.67 8.39 39.92
N VAL A 496 2.85 9.50 40.60
CA VAL A 496 3.45 10.73 40.07
C VAL A 496 4.57 11.18 40.99
N LEU A 497 5.76 11.39 40.47
CA LEU A 497 6.87 11.99 41.15
C LEU A 497 7.19 13.33 40.49
N PRO A 498 6.91 14.49 41.13
CA PRO A 498 7.35 15.78 40.67
C PRO A 498 8.89 15.79 40.54
N LEU A 499 9.39 16.10 39.35
CA LEU A 499 10.80 15.95 39.04
C LEU A 499 11.26 17.05 38.06
N ASN A 500 12.37 17.68 38.39
CA ASN A 500 13.09 18.55 37.47
C ASN A 500 14.61 18.48 37.76
N PHE A 501 15.42 18.94 36.85
CA PHE A 501 16.86 19.06 37.07
C PHE A 501 17.19 20.49 37.47
N GLY A 502 17.82 20.64 38.63
CA GLY A 502 18.37 21.93 39.07
C GLY A 502 19.70 22.22 38.37
N VAL A 503 20.53 23.07 38.98
CA VAL A 503 21.81 23.44 38.37
C VAL A 503 22.77 22.22 38.22
N THR A 504 22.78 21.32 39.21
CA THR A 504 23.74 20.21 39.24
C THR A 504 23.14 18.87 39.71
N LYS A 505 21.89 18.84 40.09
CA LYS A 505 21.25 17.62 40.65
C LYS A 505 19.74 17.60 40.39
N TRP A 506 19.16 16.44 40.46
CA TRP A 506 17.73 16.25 40.46
C TRP A 506 17.08 16.89 41.67
N ILE A 507 15.94 17.52 41.47
CA ILE A 507 15.11 18.14 42.52
C ILE A 507 13.67 17.65 42.41
N SER A 508 13.01 17.58 43.55
CA SER A 508 11.61 17.15 43.64
C SER A 508 10.91 17.97 44.72
N SER A 509 9.62 18.17 44.61
CA SER A 509 8.80 18.85 45.61
C SER A 509 7.51 18.10 45.80
N LYS A 510 6.96 18.18 47.02
CA LYS A 510 5.64 17.59 47.27
C LYS A 510 4.56 18.46 46.62
N TRP A 511 3.66 17.83 45.89
CA TRP A 511 2.48 18.48 45.37
C TRP A 511 1.35 18.50 46.42
N GLU A 512 0.69 19.63 46.58
CA GLU A 512 -0.44 19.80 47.45
C GLU A 512 -1.72 20.01 46.63
N PHE A 513 -2.75 19.25 46.88
CA PHE A 513 -4.03 19.29 46.18
C PHE A 513 -5.16 19.68 47.13
N ARG A 514 -6.20 20.34 46.61
CA ARG A 514 -7.34 20.84 47.38
C ARG A 514 -7.99 19.81 48.31
N ARG A 515 -7.95 18.49 47.91
CA ARG A 515 -8.57 17.41 48.70
C ARG A 515 -7.56 16.33 49.11
N ASN A 516 -6.29 16.64 49.09
CA ASN A 516 -5.19 15.69 49.30
C ASN A 516 -5.21 14.49 48.33
N HIS A 517 -5.93 14.62 47.20
CA HIS A 517 -6.03 13.60 46.16
C HIS A 517 -5.70 14.22 44.79
N LEU A 518 -4.92 13.49 44.03
CA LEU A 518 -4.61 13.82 42.63
C LEU A 518 -5.66 13.16 41.76
N PHE A 519 -6.65 13.92 41.29
CA PHE A 519 -7.62 13.48 40.30
C PHE A 519 -7.14 13.83 38.91
N LEU A 520 -7.08 12.83 38.02
CA LEU A 520 -6.63 13.00 36.65
C LEU A 520 -7.71 13.68 35.80
N SER A 521 -7.28 14.44 34.78
CA SER A 521 -8.20 14.85 33.71
C SER A 521 -8.78 13.60 33.01
N ALA A 522 -10.06 13.69 32.64
CA ALA A 522 -10.76 12.56 32.03
C ALA A 522 -10.13 12.13 30.69
N GLY A 523 -10.17 10.84 30.39
CA GLY A 523 -9.67 10.28 29.13
C GLY A 523 -8.84 9.01 29.30
N ASN A 524 -8.34 8.47 28.17
CA ASN A 524 -7.50 7.27 28.10
C ASN A 524 -6.05 7.53 27.69
N SER A 525 -5.67 8.81 27.59
CA SER A 525 -4.27 9.18 27.33
C SER A 525 -3.35 8.72 28.47
N PRO A 526 -2.05 8.56 28.23
CA PRO A 526 -1.07 8.31 29.26
C PRO A 526 -1.22 9.24 30.47
N LEU A 527 -1.00 8.72 31.66
CA LEU A 527 -1.20 9.43 32.93
C LEU A 527 -0.50 10.80 32.94
N GLY A 528 0.72 10.88 32.42
CA GLY A 528 1.49 12.13 32.39
C GLY A 528 0.84 13.27 31.59
N LEU A 529 -0.01 12.96 30.61
CA LEU A 529 -0.77 13.94 29.83
C LEU A 529 -2.07 14.38 30.50
N ARG A 530 -2.50 13.66 31.54
CA ARG A 530 -3.75 13.85 32.24
C ARG A 530 -3.55 14.56 33.59
N LEU A 531 -2.34 15.02 33.89
CA LEU A 531 -2.01 15.71 35.12
C LEU A 531 -2.73 17.05 35.20
N PRO A 532 -3.48 17.33 36.29
CA PRO A 532 -4.22 18.59 36.46
C PRO A 532 -3.29 19.71 36.98
N LEU A 533 -2.31 20.14 36.17
CA LEU A 533 -1.26 21.10 36.57
C LEU A 533 -1.81 22.47 36.97
N GLU A 534 -3.00 22.82 36.49
CA GLU A 534 -3.68 24.06 36.86
C GLU A 534 -4.32 24.00 38.28
N SER A 535 -4.56 22.77 38.77
CA SER A 535 -5.14 22.56 40.10
C SER A 535 -4.10 22.55 41.23
N LEU A 536 -2.83 22.63 40.88
CA LEU A 536 -1.74 22.71 41.86
C LEU A 536 -1.78 24.03 42.64
N ILE A 537 -1.62 23.94 43.97
CA ILE A 537 -1.45 25.12 44.81
C ILE A 537 -0.06 25.66 44.56
N VAL A 538 0.01 26.71 43.76
CA VAL A 538 1.28 27.32 43.34
C VAL A 538 1.84 28.14 44.47
N LYS A 539 2.99 27.74 45.00
CA LYS A 539 3.88 28.62 45.74
C LYS A 539 4.68 29.45 44.71
N PRO A 540 4.96 30.75 44.96
CA PRO A 540 5.68 31.57 44.00
C PRO A 540 6.95 30.83 43.57
N PRO A 541 7.25 30.76 42.26
CA PRO A 541 8.43 30.08 41.78
C PRO A 541 9.67 30.72 42.36
N VAL A 542 10.54 29.96 42.99
CA VAL A 542 11.92 30.37 43.16
C VAL A 542 12.51 30.34 41.76
N GLU A 543 12.90 31.50 41.24
CA GLU A 543 13.63 31.54 39.96
C GLU A 543 14.85 30.64 40.08
N ILE A 544 14.82 29.55 39.33
CA ILE A 544 16.01 28.74 39.10
C ILE A 544 16.82 29.58 38.12
N GLU A 545 17.93 30.15 38.57
CA GLU A 545 18.87 30.80 37.68
C GLU A 545 19.22 29.81 36.58
N LYS A 546 18.68 30.02 35.36
CA LYS A 546 19.09 29.28 34.20
C LYS A 546 20.55 29.53 33.97
N SER A 547 21.34 28.51 33.89
CA SER A 547 22.75 28.57 33.51
C SER A 547 22.89 29.35 32.20
N PHE A 548 23.95 30.16 32.16
CA PHE A 548 24.43 30.99 31.07
C PHE A 548 23.96 30.63 29.67
N GLU A 549 23.64 31.65 28.85
CA GLU A 549 23.43 31.52 27.42
C GLU A 549 24.55 30.71 26.80
N THR A 550 24.22 29.55 26.25
CA THR A 550 25.18 28.73 25.51
C THR A 550 25.47 29.44 24.20
N ASP A 551 26.75 29.67 23.89
CA ASP A 551 27.15 30.17 22.58
C ASP A 551 26.65 29.21 21.50
N LEU A 552 25.75 29.70 20.63
CA LEU A 552 25.17 28.91 19.53
C LEU A 552 26.23 28.38 18.54
N PHE A 553 27.44 28.91 18.55
CA PHE A 553 28.55 28.53 17.69
C PHE A 553 29.60 27.64 18.41
N ALA A 554 29.47 27.49 19.72
CA ALA A 554 30.38 26.59 20.47
C ALA A 554 30.11 25.13 20.12
N PHE A 555 31.18 24.38 19.99
CA PHE A 555 31.06 22.91 19.88
C PHE A 555 30.60 22.33 21.22
N ALA A 556 29.51 21.56 21.22
CA ALA A 556 29.08 20.85 22.40
C ALA A 556 30.17 19.81 22.81
N PRO A 557 30.46 19.70 24.12
CA PRO A 557 31.43 18.70 24.59
C PRO A 557 30.96 17.27 24.27
N GLU A 558 31.90 16.31 24.28
CA GLU A 558 31.54 14.90 24.12
C GLU A 558 30.58 14.44 25.21
N LEU A 559 29.64 13.58 24.85
CA LEU A 559 28.68 13.02 25.80
C LEU A 559 29.40 12.07 26.77
N GLY A 560 29.06 12.18 28.07
CA GLY A 560 29.60 11.34 29.13
C GLY A 560 29.14 9.86 29.06
N ASP A 561 29.63 9.08 30.00
CA ASP A 561 29.19 7.68 30.22
C ASP A 561 28.18 7.65 31.38
N TYR A 562 26.94 8.03 31.08
CA TYR A 562 25.87 8.22 32.06
C TYR A 562 25.49 6.89 32.73
N ILE A 563 25.50 5.77 32.01
CA ILE A 563 25.17 4.46 32.56
C ILE A 563 26.16 4.06 33.66
N LYS A 564 27.46 4.26 33.42
CA LYS A 564 28.49 4.01 34.41
C LYS A 564 28.40 4.91 35.63
N ASP A 565 28.06 6.17 35.43
CA ASP A 565 27.98 7.16 36.52
C ASP A 565 26.74 6.91 37.37
N VAL A 566 25.61 6.56 36.77
CA VAL A 566 24.39 6.14 37.48
C VAL A 566 24.61 4.85 38.28
N LYS A 567 25.27 3.83 37.71
CA LYS A 567 25.63 2.60 38.41
C LYS A 567 26.51 2.86 39.65
N LYS A 568 27.45 3.83 39.55
CA LYS A 568 28.28 4.24 40.71
C LYS A 568 27.41 4.99 41.75
N ARG A 569 26.50 5.86 41.32
CA ARG A 569 25.57 6.60 42.18
C ARG A 569 24.64 5.64 42.94
N ALA A 570 24.03 4.70 42.27
CA ALA A 570 23.16 3.70 42.86
C ALA A 570 23.87 2.84 43.92
N LYS A 571 25.10 2.39 43.68
CA LYS A 571 25.90 1.66 44.66
C LYS A 571 26.22 2.46 45.94
N LYS A 572 26.42 3.76 45.82
CA LYS A 572 26.69 4.63 46.99
C LYS A 572 25.44 4.86 47.84
N LEU A 573 24.27 4.87 47.22
CA LEU A 573 22.98 5.10 47.90
C LEU A 573 22.54 3.89 48.70
N SER A 574 22.84 2.65 48.27
CA SER A 574 22.54 1.44 49.00
C SER A 574 23.33 1.30 50.36
N SER A 575 24.32 2.20 50.57
CA SER A 575 25.15 2.20 51.77
C SER A 575 24.84 3.33 52.77
N LYS A 576 23.86 4.24 52.47
CA LYS A 576 23.54 5.37 53.36
C LYS A 576 22.03 5.47 53.64
N THR A 577 21.67 5.37 54.88
CA THR A 577 20.34 5.63 55.46
C THR A 577 19.94 7.10 55.24
N THR A 578 18.79 7.29 54.58
CA THR A 578 17.92 8.50 54.57
C THR A 578 18.56 9.87 54.85
N THR A 579 19.00 10.55 53.82
CA THR A 579 19.19 11.99 53.87
C THR A 579 17.84 12.65 53.52
N LYS A 580 17.26 13.44 54.43
CA LYS A 580 16.11 14.30 54.13
C LYS A 580 16.54 15.38 53.16
N PHE A 581 16.16 15.24 51.90
CA PHE A 581 16.38 16.26 50.87
C PHE A 581 15.16 17.21 50.87
N ASN A 582 15.19 18.27 51.64
CA ASN A 582 14.22 19.37 51.55
C ASN A 582 14.74 20.37 50.55
N SER A 583 14.16 20.40 49.34
CA SER A 583 14.31 21.53 48.43
C SER A 583 13.08 22.43 48.61
N ASN A 584 13.30 23.71 48.86
CA ASN A 584 12.24 24.73 48.93
C ASN A 584 11.73 25.15 47.56
N THR A 585 12.19 24.49 46.49
CA THR A 585 11.88 24.79 45.10
C THR A 585 10.65 24.03 44.68
N PHE A 586 9.61 24.73 44.20
CA PHE A 586 8.41 24.12 43.67
C PHE A 586 8.65 23.58 42.25
N VAL A 587 8.38 22.32 41.99
CA VAL A 587 8.56 21.66 40.72
C VAL A 587 7.21 21.39 40.07
N ARG A 588 7.01 21.84 38.83
CA ARG A 588 5.75 21.62 38.06
C ARG A 588 5.79 20.49 37.07
N THR A 589 6.97 20.01 36.67
CA THR A 589 7.15 18.84 35.80
C THR A 589 7.15 17.57 36.64
N ALA A 590 6.74 16.44 36.07
CA ALA A 590 6.72 15.18 36.78
C ALA A 590 6.99 13.99 35.88
N ILE A 591 7.67 12.97 36.44
CA ILE A 591 7.71 11.63 35.87
C ILE A 591 6.57 10.81 36.45
N THR A 592 5.94 9.98 35.63
CA THR A 592 4.83 9.14 36.12
C THR A 592 5.05 7.67 35.78
N SER A 593 4.41 6.79 36.56
CA SER A 593 4.36 5.37 36.32
C SER A 593 2.93 4.86 36.41
N GLU A 594 2.52 4.07 35.45
CA GLU A 594 1.21 3.42 35.46
C GLU A 594 1.31 1.99 34.88
N ILE A 595 0.33 1.15 35.24
CA ILE A 595 0.17 -0.14 34.57
C ILE A 595 -0.92 -0.01 33.52
N ARG A 596 -0.57 -0.20 32.27
CA ARG A 596 -1.47 -0.16 31.12
C ARG A 596 -1.23 -1.39 30.25
N ASP A 597 -2.29 -2.12 29.92
CA ASP A 597 -2.24 -3.39 29.16
C ASP A 597 -1.19 -4.38 29.70
N SER A 598 -1.19 -4.59 31.02
CA SER A 598 -0.25 -5.46 31.76
C SER A 598 1.21 -4.99 31.74
N LYS A 599 1.52 -3.78 31.28
CA LYS A 599 2.88 -3.25 31.14
C LYS A 599 3.11 -2.07 32.05
N LEU A 600 4.33 -1.95 32.53
CA LEU A 600 4.77 -0.78 33.29
C LEU A 600 5.20 0.34 32.33
N CYS A 601 4.40 1.39 32.26
CA CYS A 601 4.65 2.56 31.42
C CYS A 601 5.27 3.67 32.27
N ILE A 602 6.41 4.22 31.79
CA ILE A 602 7.12 5.33 32.43
C ILE A 602 7.03 6.54 31.51
N PHE A 603 6.32 7.56 31.96
CA PHE A 603 6.12 8.79 31.19
C PHE A 603 7.14 9.85 31.59
N LEU A 604 7.97 10.26 30.64
CA LEU A 604 9.05 11.23 30.84
C LEU A 604 8.52 12.67 30.89
N PRO A 605 9.05 13.51 31.82
CA PRO A 605 8.79 14.94 31.79
C PRO A 605 9.52 15.66 30.65
N PRO A 606 9.16 16.90 30.29
CA PRO A 606 9.94 17.72 29.37
C PRO A 606 11.33 18.02 29.97
N ILE A 607 12.37 17.77 29.18
CA ILE A 607 13.79 18.01 29.55
C ILE A 607 14.44 18.82 28.45
N GLU A 608 15.14 19.88 28.81
CA GLU A 608 15.74 20.83 27.86
C GLU A 608 17.18 20.44 27.47
N ASP A 609 17.84 19.58 28.25
CA ASP A 609 19.25 19.18 28.10
C ASP A 609 19.39 17.68 27.73
N THR A 610 20.19 17.40 26.71
CA THR A 610 20.49 16.02 26.28
C THR A 610 21.21 15.22 27.34
N GLU A 611 22.16 15.84 28.05
CA GLU A 611 22.92 15.21 29.13
C GLU A 611 22.00 14.81 30.29
N VAL A 612 21.08 15.68 30.65
CA VAL A 612 20.06 15.43 31.69
C VAL A 612 19.10 14.32 31.25
N PHE A 613 18.69 14.32 29.99
CA PHE A 613 17.86 13.25 29.43
C PHE A 613 18.54 11.90 29.52
N LEU A 614 19.82 11.82 29.10
CA LEU A 614 20.59 10.57 29.14
C LEU A 614 20.83 10.09 30.57
N ASP A 615 21.04 11.00 31.55
CA ASP A 615 21.13 10.62 32.97
C ASP A 615 19.80 10.07 33.50
N LEU A 616 18.66 10.63 33.10
CA LEU A 616 17.35 10.11 33.47
C LEU A 616 17.12 8.73 32.90
N ILE A 617 17.35 8.54 31.60
CA ILE A 617 17.19 7.23 30.93
C ILE A 617 18.08 6.16 31.59
N ALA A 618 19.34 6.47 31.84
CA ALA A 618 20.25 5.56 32.55
C ALA A 618 19.75 5.23 33.97
N SER A 619 19.13 6.21 34.65
CA SER A 619 18.54 6.00 36.01
C SER A 619 17.31 5.11 35.95
N ILE A 620 16.48 5.26 34.91
CA ILE A 620 15.32 4.40 34.67
C ILE A 620 15.78 2.96 34.36
N GLU A 621 16.76 2.78 33.48
CA GLU A 621 17.29 1.46 33.18
C GLU A 621 17.94 0.78 34.40
N GLN A 622 18.68 1.54 35.21
CA GLN A 622 19.26 1.04 36.45
C GLN A 622 18.17 0.61 37.45
N THR A 623 17.08 1.36 37.52
CA THR A 623 15.91 1.00 38.34
C THR A 623 15.23 -0.25 37.84
N ALA A 624 15.00 -0.35 36.52
CA ALA A 624 14.46 -1.52 35.85
C ALA A 624 15.32 -2.79 36.11
N THR A 625 16.66 -2.60 36.07
CA THR A 625 17.62 -3.67 36.39
C THR A 625 17.54 -4.13 37.85
N ILE A 626 17.45 -3.18 38.79
CA ILE A 626 17.34 -3.50 40.24
C ILE A 626 16.08 -4.29 40.53
N LEU A 627 14.97 -3.91 39.93
CA LEU A 627 13.66 -4.53 40.17
C LEU A 627 13.37 -5.70 39.22
N ASN A 628 14.17 -5.90 38.20
CA ASN A 628 13.94 -6.85 37.10
C ASN A 628 12.56 -6.68 36.47
N LEU A 629 12.19 -5.44 36.16
CA LEU A 629 10.93 -5.05 35.53
C LEU A 629 11.17 -4.47 34.15
N ALA A 630 10.55 -5.04 33.13
CA ALA A 630 10.57 -4.47 31.78
C ALA A 630 9.59 -3.27 31.71
N VAL A 631 10.01 -2.21 31.00
CA VAL A 631 9.25 -0.94 30.96
C VAL A 631 9.00 -0.49 29.53
N ILE A 632 7.92 0.27 29.34
CA ILE A 632 7.68 1.10 28.15
C ILE A 632 8.09 2.53 28.51
N ILE A 633 8.93 3.12 27.65
CA ILE A 633 9.32 4.52 27.79
C ILE A 633 8.44 5.38 26.90
N GLU A 634 7.76 6.34 27.50
CA GLU A 634 6.85 7.25 26.80
C GLU A 634 6.95 8.69 27.33
N GLY A 635 6.28 9.63 26.67
CA GLY A 635 6.21 11.01 27.13
C GLY A 635 6.96 11.99 26.22
N TYR A 636 7.60 12.99 26.84
CA TYR A 636 8.29 14.03 26.09
C TYR A 636 9.61 13.52 25.48
N GLU A 637 9.84 13.89 24.22
CA GLU A 637 11.08 13.54 23.52
C GLU A 637 12.29 14.30 24.06
N PRO A 638 13.51 13.77 23.86
CA PRO A 638 14.74 14.52 24.14
C PRO A 638 14.85 15.75 23.24
N PRO A 639 15.61 16.77 23.67
CA PRO A 639 15.90 17.92 22.84
C PRO A 639 16.67 17.50 21.58
N HIS A 640 16.63 18.35 20.54
CA HIS A 640 17.43 18.15 19.35
C HIS A 640 18.91 18.38 19.66
N ASP A 641 19.75 17.38 19.38
CA ASP A 641 21.18 17.43 19.60
C ASP A 641 21.94 16.77 18.45
N LEU A 642 22.99 17.44 17.95
CA LEU A 642 23.81 16.94 16.84
C LEU A 642 24.65 15.71 17.19
N ARG A 643 24.79 15.38 18.48
CA ARG A 643 25.52 14.21 18.99
C ARG A 643 24.67 12.95 19.05
N THR A 644 23.38 13.09 18.79
CA THR A 644 22.41 11.98 18.74
C THR A 644 21.70 11.93 17.40
N ASP A 645 21.24 10.77 17.04
CA ASP A 645 20.37 10.54 15.86
C ASP A 645 19.05 9.92 16.27
N ARG A 646 18.07 9.98 15.37
CA ARG A 646 16.75 9.42 15.59
C ARG A 646 16.06 9.03 14.27
N ILE A 647 15.23 8.00 14.33
CA ILE A 647 14.24 7.66 13.30
C ILE A 647 12.87 7.73 13.96
N LYS A 648 11.89 8.31 13.26
CA LYS A 648 10.51 8.40 13.73
C LYS A 648 9.62 7.56 12.82
N VAL A 649 8.77 6.75 13.42
CA VAL A 649 7.71 5.99 12.76
C VAL A 649 6.38 6.58 13.18
N THR A 650 5.63 7.13 12.24
CA THR A 650 4.39 7.88 12.48
C THR A 650 3.28 7.40 11.56
N PRO A 651 2.00 7.46 12.00
CA PRO A 651 0.88 7.16 11.13
C PRO A 651 0.49 8.40 10.32
N ASP A 652 0.09 8.15 9.07
CA ASP A 652 -0.58 9.14 8.24
C ASP A 652 -1.76 8.48 7.52
N PRO A 653 -2.76 9.22 7.00
CA PRO A 653 -3.88 8.61 6.30
C PRO A 653 -3.41 7.63 5.22
N GLY A 654 -3.80 6.36 5.38
CA GLY A 654 -3.47 5.29 4.45
C GLY A 654 -2.05 4.72 4.52
N VAL A 655 -1.11 5.31 5.27
CA VAL A 655 0.30 4.88 5.30
C VAL A 655 0.91 4.90 6.70
N ILE A 656 2.05 4.24 6.83
CA ILE A 656 3.05 4.49 7.88
C ILE A 656 4.16 5.32 7.25
N GLU A 657 4.53 6.40 7.89
CA GLU A 657 5.59 7.32 7.49
C GLU A 657 6.83 7.10 8.36
N VAL A 658 8.00 7.00 7.73
CA VAL A 658 9.27 6.84 8.45
C VAL A 658 10.14 8.05 8.17
N ASN A 659 10.32 8.89 9.19
CA ASN A 659 11.17 10.08 9.10
C ASN A 659 12.61 9.67 9.38
N ILE A 660 13.44 9.64 8.33
CA ILE A 660 14.85 9.28 8.42
C ILE A 660 15.73 10.49 8.68
N GLN A 661 16.89 10.25 9.29
CA GLN A 661 17.90 11.30 9.46
C GLN A 661 18.48 11.77 8.12
N PRO A 662 18.74 13.08 7.98
CA PRO A 662 19.43 13.58 6.80
C PRO A 662 20.85 13.03 6.70
N ALA A 663 21.16 12.38 5.60
CA ALA A 663 22.48 11.87 5.25
C ALA A 663 23.33 12.97 4.60
N SER A 664 24.63 12.94 4.85
CA SER A 664 25.60 13.89 4.30
C SER A 664 26.38 13.36 3.09
N SER A 665 26.13 12.11 2.69
CA SER A 665 26.72 11.49 1.51
C SER A 665 25.75 10.55 0.81
N TRP A 666 26.00 10.29 -0.47
CA TRP A 666 25.24 9.34 -1.26
C TRP A 666 25.28 7.92 -0.68
N LYS A 667 26.47 7.51 -0.22
CA LYS A 667 26.62 6.20 0.40
C LYS A 667 25.73 6.05 1.63
N GLU A 668 25.78 7.00 2.54
CA GLU A 668 24.97 7.01 3.77
C GLU A 668 23.47 7.00 3.44
N LEU A 669 23.04 7.83 2.51
CA LEU A 669 21.64 7.90 2.09
C LEU A 669 21.16 6.60 1.48
N SER A 670 21.92 6.03 0.55
CA SER A 670 21.54 4.80 -0.15
C SER A 670 21.53 3.60 0.79
N ASP A 671 22.53 3.47 1.67
CA ASP A 671 22.58 2.39 2.65
C ASP A 671 21.37 2.48 3.61
N ASN A 672 21.11 3.66 4.19
CA ASN A 672 19.98 3.87 5.10
C ASN A 672 18.62 3.55 4.45
N LEU A 673 18.44 3.94 3.18
CA LEU A 673 17.19 3.67 2.47
C LEU A 673 17.03 2.19 2.11
N LEU A 674 18.08 1.54 1.60
CA LEU A 674 18.03 0.13 1.22
C LEU A 674 17.77 -0.75 2.44
N ASP A 675 18.43 -0.47 3.56
CA ASP A 675 18.22 -1.19 4.81
C ASP A 675 16.80 -0.98 5.34
N LEU A 676 16.29 0.27 5.30
CA LEU A 676 14.91 0.58 5.71
C LEU A 676 13.88 -0.15 4.84
N TYR A 677 14.04 -0.17 3.53
CA TYR A 677 13.11 -0.87 2.63
C TYR A 677 13.12 -2.37 2.85
N GLU A 678 14.29 -2.96 3.11
CA GLU A 678 14.37 -4.39 3.42
C GLU A 678 13.74 -4.71 4.79
N ASP A 679 13.97 -3.89 5.80
CA ASP A 679 13.36 -4.05 7.11
C ASP A 679 11.83 -3.89 7.05
N ALA A 680 11.33 -2.95 6.25
CA ALA A 680 9.90 -2.79 6.01
C ALA A 680 9.30 -4.02 5.31
N ARG A 681 9.97 -4.54 4.27
CA ARG A 681 9.54 -5.75 3.56
C ARG A 681 9.45 -6.96 4.50
N LEU A 682 10.43 -7.14 5.37
CA LEU A 682 10.44 -8.22 6.37
C LEU A 682 9.37 -8.04 7.45
N CYS A 683 8.86 -6.82 7.61
CA CYS A 683 7.71 -6.51 8.47
C CYS A 683 6.36 -6.56 7.72
N ARG A 684 6.30 -7.08 6.49
CA ARG A 684 5.09 -7.12 5.66
C ARG A 684 4.57 -5.73 5.27
N LEU A 685 5.48 -4.78 5.06
CA LEU A 685 5.21 -3.44 4.57
C LEU A 685 5.83 -3.27 3.18
N GLY A 686 5.13 -2.59 2.30
CA GLY A 686 5.55 -2.30 0.93
C GLY A 686 5.37 -0.82 0.59
N THR A 687 5.93 -0.39 -0.53
CA THR A 687 5.85 0.98 -1.03
C THR A 687 4.77 1.17 -2.09
N GLU A 688 4.09 0.11 -2.45
CA GLU A 688 3.09 0.08 -3.50
C GLU A 688 1.72 -0.32 -2.98
N LYS A 689 0.70 0.23 -3.60
CA LYS A 689 -0.69 -0.09 -3.31
C LYS A 689 -1.41 -0.46 -4.60
N PHE A 690 -2.21 -1.51 -4.54
CA PHE A 690 -3.05 -1.98 -5.63
C PHE A 690 -4.51 -1.98 -5.22
N MET A 691 -5.39 -1.64 -6.15
CA MET A 691 -6.83 -1.81 -5.98
C MET A 691 -7.22 -3.27 -6.22
N ILE A 692 -8.44 -3.66 -5.83
CA ILE A 692 -9.00 -5.02 -6.06
C ILE A 692 -8.88 -5.47 -7.51
N ASP A 693 -9.00 -4.54 -8.45
CA ASP A 693 -8.90 -4.80 -9.89
C ASP A 693 -7.45 -4.91 -10.40
N GLY A 694 -6.46 -4.89 -9.49
CA GLY A 694 -5.04 -4.99 -9.81
C GLY A 694 -4.41 -3.70 -10.34
N ARG A 695 -5.17 -2.59 -10.45
CA ARG A 695 -4.60 -1.30 -10.84
C ARG A 695 -3.75 -0.73 -9.72
N HIS A 696 -2.57 -0.24 -10.09
CA HIS A 696 -1.73 0.53 -9.18
C HIS A 696 -2.43 1.84 -8.82
N THR A 697 -2.43 2.17 -7.53
CA THR A 697 -2.95 3.43 -7.02
C THR A 697 -1.91 4.11 -6.13
N GLY A 698 -2.06 5.41 -5.92
CA GLY A 698 -1.24 6.12 -4.94
C GLY A 698 -1.50 5.61 -3.53
N THR A 699 -0.47 5.54 -2.71
CA THR A 699 -0.57 5.10 -1.31
C THR A 699 -1.34 6.08 -0.43
N GLY A 700 -1.55 7.32 -0.89
CA GLY A 700 -2.18 8.40 -0.13
C GLY A 700 -1.18 9.26 0.64
N GLY A 701 0.00 8.73 0.95
CA GLY A 701 1.11 9.47 1.56
C GLY A 701 2.11 10.00 0.53
N GLY A 702 2.80 11.10 0.84
CA GLY A 702 3.87 11.64 0.00
C GLY A 702 5.22 11.10 0.43
N ASN A 703 6.03 10.61 -0.50
CA ASN A 703 7.45 10.38 -0.24
C ASN A 703 8.19 11.71 -0.32
N HIS A 704 8.30 12.43 0.79
CA HIS A 704 8.98 13.70 0.83
C HIS A 704 10.50 13.52 0.81
N VAL A 705 11.18 14.33 0.01
CA VAL A 705 12.63 14.47 0.03
C VAL A 705 12.98 15.79 0.69
N THR A 706 13.76 15.73 1.75
CA THR A 706 14.21 16.92 2.49
C THR A 706 15.66 17.23 2.13
N ILE A 707 15.89 18.40 1.58
CA ILE A 707 17.22 18.89 1.21
C ILE A 707 17.60 20.06 2.14
N GLY A 708 18.78 19.99 2.73
CA GLY A 708 19.22 21.01 3.69
C GLY A 708 20.71 20.92 3.98
N ALA A 709 21.07 21.22 5.22
CA ALA A 709 22.39 21.04 5.77
C ALA A 709 22.32 20.74 7.27
N MET A 710 23.41 20.25 7.86
CA MET A 710 23.50 19.95 9.29
C MET A 710 23.33 21.20 10.16
N LYS A 711 23.73 22.36 9.67
CA LYS A 711 23.56 23.67 10.33
C LYS A 711 22.97 24.66 9.32
N PRO A 712 22.13 25.61 9.76
CA PRO A 712 21.58 26.65 8.87
C PRO A 712 22.66 27.43 8.11
N SER A 713 23.79 27.72 8.76
CA SER A 713 24.94 28.44 8.16
C SER A 713 25.60 27.67 7.01
N ASP A 714 25.45 26.35 6.96
CA ASP A 714 26.03 25.49 5.93
C ASP A 714 25.05 25.23 4.78
N SER A 715 23.77 25.59 4.95
CA SER A 715 22.73 25.33 3.96
C SER A 715 23.08 25.91 2.59
N PRO A 716 23.21 25.10 1.54
CA PRO A 716 23.49 25.59 0.20
C PRO A 716 22.39 26.51 -0.34
N LEU A 717 21.14 26.32 0.12
CA LEU A 717 19.98 27.12 -0.28
C LEU A 717 20.02 28.52 0.36
N LEU A 718 20.53 28.66 1.61
CA LEU A 718 20.71 29.94 2.29
C LEU A 718 21.99 30.63 1.83
N ARG A 719 23.06 29.90 1.58
CA ARG A 719 24.34 30.44 1.07
C ARG A 719 24.23 30.93 -0.37
N ASN A 720 23.40 30.24 -1.19
CA ASN A 720 23.14 30.60 -2.58
C ASN A 720 21.64 30.52 -2.92
N PRO A 721 20.86 31.59 -2.69
CA PRO A 721 19.42 31.60 -2.95
C PRO A 721 19.04 31.35 -4.43
N GLN A 722 19.96 31.55 -5.38
CA GLN A 722 19.73 31.26 -6.80
C GLN A 722 19.59 29.75 -7.04
N LEU A 723 20.22 28.91 -6.21
CA LEU A 723 20.07 27.46 -6.27
C LEU A 723 18.62 27.05 -5.95
N LEU A 724 18.02 27.63 -4.91
CA LEU A 724 16.60 27.38 -4.59
C LEU A 724 15.69 27.79 -5.75
N ARG A 725 15.94 28.96 -6.35
CA ARG A 725 15.19 29.42 -7.53
C ARG A 725 15.31 28.43 -8.68
N SER A 726 16.50 27.91 -8.96
CA SER A 726 16.71 26.90 -10.01
C SER A 726 15.97 25.61 -9.73
N LEU A 727 16.00 25.10 -8.49
CA LEU A 727 15.28 23.89 -8.10
C LEU A 727 13.76 24.03 -8.26
N ILE A 728 13.19 25.20 -7.89
CA ILE A 728 11.75 25.47 -8.06
C ILE A 728 11.37 25.55 -9.54
N THR A 729 12.29 25.98 -10.39
CA THR A 729 12.03 26.12 -11.83
C THR A 729 12.16 24.80 -12.58
N PHE A 730 13.02 23.88 -12.10
CA PHE A 730 13.22 22.55 -12.67
C PHE A 730 12.02 21.63 -12.39
#